data_66350b069937121b26ba2333c2350e19
#
_entry.id   66350b069937121b26ba2333c2350e19
#
_cell.length_a   1.000
_cell.length_b   1.000
_cell.length_c   1.000
_cell.angle_alpha   90.00
_cell.angle_beta   90.00
_cell.angle_gamma   90.00
#
_symmetry.space_group_name_H-M   'P 1'
#
loop_
_entity.id
_entity.type
_entity.pdbx_description
1 polymer ?
#
loop_
_entity_poly.entity_id
_entity_poly.type
_entity_poly.pdbx_seq_one_letter_code
_entity_poly.pdbx_strand_id
1 'polypeptide(L)'
;MKKISRRVFSGAVLTASALAAAEEQGAPANPARVDLPPWKESPAGGDRFEFPGPPSARTKWTVPGPPRKYFSEWLPALFERTIEIDAWSGDKPQLRWIFTGPCGGFTVEAGGGKVRLAVRYYDSPGLSKVPPVAARPGRHPEGLWEETSVEYGGELKAITVVADHRLTVRVLLNGQEAISSRAMLDVNQHQLAFAGDGSVRGRLLRALLEAASVEVDDTARFQKMLGWGGTTTPPAFAELSPQGVREWWRILAEYNLLLHREYPTGALLNQEMTNWDRPADAAPHYYGDNFPKCETSDFEYMRRVRRLGGIVIFEFWELPPWARTRDAAGKLTDAPEIEAYVKAMVRYCQVSRDKTGHAPEIVGIQNEVTQSPENWRKMALALRGGLDAAGFGATKVHMHNAPFSGGGVAAAKALREDAAAWKTIDYSASNLYDYQNDFYDPDGFDARLALLREAIGDKPFFAVELCVNNGAFQTRAYRVALAMGQLYHKVLTQLDACGVMYCWTLLNVVQPSYGWTRTLLVPDPEHGLMPVASSHQLRVFGAYSRRVRAGMERVGAASSNPNLLATAFRGAGGESTLILLNRSTAAQKVAVRWPGAEFRYLETSSPLAENSVEPSPRPAGSGLEVVVAPGAIVTLTNVELGKVTEG
;
A
#
# COMPACT_ATOMS: atom_id res chain seq x y z
N MET A 1 -18.96 -11.78 31.58
CA MET A 1 -17.51 -11.64 31.34
C MET A 1 -16.90 -13.04 31.20
N LYS A 2 -16.78 -13.53 29.98
CA LYS A 2 -16.10 -14.80 29.67
C LYS A 2 -14.72 -14.48 29.12
N LYS A 3 -13.69 -15.04 29.74
CA LYS A 3 -12.29 -14.94 29.31
C LYS A 3 -12.16 -15.56 27.91
N ILE A 4 -11.88 -14.73 26.90
CA ILE A 4 -11.54 -15.18 25.56
C ILE A 4 -10.03 -15.43 25.52
N SER A 5 -9.69 -16.63 25.13
CA SER A 5 -8.32 -17.18 25.07
C SER A 5 -7.42 -16.35 24.12
N ARG A 6 -6.31 -15.86 24.68
CA ARG A 6 -5.26 -15.04 24.05
C ARG A 6 -4.25 -15.88 23.28
N ARG A 7 -4.56 -16.49 22.17
CA ARG A 7 -3.55 -17.34 21.48
C ARG A 7 -3.46 -17.22 19.96
N VAL A 8 -3.63 -16.06 19.33
CA VAL A 8 -3.50 -15.99 17.85
C VAL A 8 -2.73 -14.77 17.29
N PHE A 9 -2.09 -13.91 18.07
CA PHE A 9 -1.47 -12.70 17.49
C PHE A 9 0.00 -12.43 17.86
N SER A 10 0.83 -13.45 18.08
CA SER A 10 2.28 -13.27 18.28
C SER A 10 3.11 -13.53 17.01
N GLY A 11 2.61 -13.17 15.85
CA GLY A 11 3.27 -13.46 14.56
C GLY A 11 3.53 -12.26 13.66
N ALA A 12 3.57 -11.03 14.16
CA ALA A 12 3.93 -9.91 13.31
C ALA A 12 4.70 -8.85 14.10
N VAL A 13 5.86 -8.52 13.58
CA VAL A 13 6.76 -7.44 14.04
C VAL A 13 7.66 -7.82 15.20
N LEU A 14 8.64 -8.64 14.94
CA LEU A 14 9.90 -8.59 15.70
C LEU A 14 10.80 -7.54 15.04
N THR A 15 11.11 -6.47 15.74
CA THR A 15 12.22 -5.56 15.39
C THR A 15 13.54 -6.30 15.51
N ALA A 16 14.57 -5.89 14.77
CA ALA A 16 15.88 -6.53 14.81
C ALA A 16 16.46 -6.70 16.24
N SER A 17 16.03 -5.88 17.18
CA SER A 17 16.44 -5.95 18.60
C SER A 17 15.77 -7.08 19.38
N ALA A 18 14.56 -7.46 19.05
CA ALA A 18 13.87 -8.59 19.67
C ALA A 18 14.39 -9.93 19.13
N LEU A 19 14.94 -9.94 17.93
CA LEU A 19 15.59 -11.10 17.32
C LEU A 19 16.89 -11.50 18.02
N ALA A 20 17.69 -10.52 18.47
CA ALA A 20 18.94 -10.79 19.20
C ALA A 20 18.70 -11.42 20.58
N ALA A 21 17.61 -11.05 21.27
CA ALA A 21 17.27 -11.60 22.59
C ALA A 21 16.64 -13.01 22.53
N ALA A 22 16.09 -13.41 21.38
CA ALA A 22 15.48 -14.73 21.19
C ALA A 22 16.52 -15.83 20.87
N GLU A 23 17.68 -15.46 20.33
CA GLU A 23 18.77 -16.40 20.04
C GLU A 23 19.45 -16.95 21.32
N GLU A 24 19.39 -16.24 22.45
CA GLU A 24 19.99 -16.70 23.71
C GLU A 24 19.11 -17.69 24.50
N GLN A 25 17.84 -17.89 24.13
CA GLN A 25 16.90 -18.72 24.90
C GLN A 25 16.43 -20.00 24.19
N GLY A 26 17.07 -20.44 23.10
CA GLY A 26 16.70 -21.68 22.44
C GLY A 26 15.29 -21.69 21.83
N ALA A 27 14.74 -20.51 21.49
CA ALA A 27 13.48 -20.39 20.81
C ALA A 27 13.54 -21.03 19.39
N PRO A 28 12.43 -21.62 18.88
CA PRO A 28 12.41 -22.21 17.56
C PRO A 28 12.81 -21.17 16.53
N ALA A 29 13.69 -21.57 15.60
CA ALA A 29 14.26 -20.72 14.58
C ALA A 29 13.19 -19.81 13.93
N ASN A 30 13.50 -18.52 13.91
CA ASN A 30 12.66 -17.45 13.38
C ASN A 30 12.17 -17.78 11.95
N PRO A 31 10.86 -17.80 11.68
CA PRO A 31 10.34 -18.02 10.33
C PRO A 31 10.79 -16.97 9.29
N ALA A 32 11.34 -15.82 9.71
CA ALA A 32 11.92 -14.83 8.79
C ALA A 32 13.27 -15.28 8.19
N ARG A 33 13.86 -16.34 8.71
CA ARG A 33 15.05 -17.00 8.17
C ARG A 33 14.76 -18.35 7.50
N VAL A 34 13.55 -18.59 7.12
CA VAL A 34 13.29 -19.63 6.13
C VAL A 34 13.89 -19.10 4.84
N ASP A 35 15.11 -19.51 4.54
CA ASP A 35 15.60 -19.50 3.17
C ASP A 35 14.47 -20.10 2.35
N LEU A 36 13.76 -19.26 1.60
CA LEU A 36 12.86 -19.77 0.58
C LEU A 36 13.72 -20.73 -0.21
N PRO A 37 13.41 -22.04 -0.22
CA PRO A 37 14.26 -22.97 -0.88
C PRO A 37 14.52 -22.40 -2.26
N PRO A 38 15.77 -22.33 -2.73
CA PRO A 38 16.07 -21.76 -4.02
C PRO A 38 15.07 -22.38 -4.97
N TRP A 39 14.34 -21.57 -5.74
CA TRP A 39 13.29 -22.03 -6.65
C TRP A 39 13.89 -23.13 -7.48
N LYS A 40 13.78 -24.38 -6.99
CA LYS A 40 14.19 -25.54 -7.74
C LYS A 40 13.19 -25.61 -8.87
N GLU A 41 13.71 -25.60 -10.08
CA GLU A 41 12.92 -26.03 -11.22
C GLU A 41 12.21 -27.31 -10.81
N SER A 42 10.88 -27.31 -10.92
CA SER A 42 10.13 -28.53 -10.68
C SER A 42 10.74 -29.59 -11.57
N PRO A 43 11.19 -30.72 -11.04
CA PRO A 43 11.77 -31.77 -11.90
C PRO A 43 10.75 -32.01 -13.00
N ALA A 44 11.22 -32.17 -14.24
CA ALA A 44 10.35 -32.45 -15.36
C ALA A 44 9.43 -33.64 -14.99
N GLY A 45 8.13 -33.29 -14.71
CA GLY A 45 7.17 -34.28 -14.24
C GLY A 45 6.39 -33.93 -12.96
N GLY A 46 6.75 -32.83 -12.24
CA GLY A 46 6.04 -32.40 -11.01
C GLY A 46 6.16 -33.40 -9.85
N ASP A 47 5.59 -33.06 -8.69
CA ASP A 47 5.51 -33.95 -7.53
C ASP A 47 4.33 -34.89 -7.67
N ARG A 48 4.60 -36.20 -7.65
CA ARG A 48 3.54 -37.21 -7.74
C ARG A 48 2.83 -37.38 -6.40
N PHE A 49 1.54 -37.61 -6.46
CA PHE A 49 0.72 -38.01 -5.32
C PHE A 49 -0.15 -39.21 -5.68
N GLU A 50 -0.45 -40.01 -4.68
CA GLU A 50 -1.40 -41.10 -4.78
C GLU A 50 -2.16 -41.25 -3.47
N PHE A 51 -3.47 -41.26 -3.57
CA PHE A 51 -4.38 -41.56 -2.47
C PHE A 51 -4.99 -42.95 -2.73
N PRO A 52 -4.54 -44.01 -2.03
CA PRO A 52 -5.11 -45.35 -2.19
C PRO A 52 -6.53 -45.40 -1.60
N GLY A 53 -7.40 -46.10 -2.30
CA GLY A 53 -8.74 -46.42 -1.79
C GLY A 53 -8.75 -47.64 -0.85
N PRO A 54 -9.92 -48.06 -0.31
CA PRO A 54 -10.97 -47.22 0.21
C PRO A 54 -10.65 -46.75 1.65
N PRO A 55 -10.95 -45.54 2.02
CA PRO A 55 -10.93 -45.17 3.42
C PRO A 55 -12.07 -45.95 4.13
N SER A 56 -11.81 -46.45 5.35
CA SER A 56 -12.85 -47.05 6.17
C SER A 56 -13.99 -46.05 6.33
N ALA A 57 -15.22 -46.52 6.40
CA ALA A 57 -16.48 -45.72 6.41
C ALA A 57 -16.61 -44.61 7.48
N ARG A 58 -15.56 -44.34 8.23
CA ARG A 58 -15.45 -43.27 9.26
C ARG A 58 -14.56 -42.10 8.88
N THR A 59 -13.97 -42.04 7.71
CA THR A 59 -13.01 -41.00 7.34
C THR A 59 -13.71 -39.74 6.83
N LYS A 60 -14.05 -38.85 7.73
CA LYS A 60 -14.20 -37.44 7.38
C LYS A 60 -12.84 -36.92 6.94
N TRP A 61 -12.73 -36.40 5.72
CA TRP A 61 -11.57 -35.66 5.19
C TRP A 61 -10.27 -35.85 6.02
N THR A 62 -9.67 -36.99 5.96
CA THR A 62 -8.39 -37.26 6.62
C THR A 62 -7.28 -37.06 5.60
N VAL A 63 -6.27 -36.32 6.00
CA VAL A 63 -5.03 -36.26 5.26
C VAL A 63 -4.35 -37.61 5.40
N PRO A 64 -4.04 -38.33 4.32
CA PRO A 64 -3.36 -39.60 4.41
C PRO A 64 -1.94 -39.40 4.97
N GLY A 65 -1.66 -40.00 6.10
CA GLY A 65 -0.33 -39.94 6.75
C GLY A 65 -0.10 -38.65 7.54
N PRO A 66 1.08 -38.49 8.15
CA PRO A 66 1.39 -37.27 8.86
C PRO A 66 1.39 -36.09 7.86
N PRO A 67 0.70 -35.00 8.18
CA PRO A 67 0.47 -33.85 7.27
C PRO A 67 1.74 -33.26 6.64
N ARG A 68 2.88 -33.55 7.21
CA ARG A 68 4.19 -33.02 6.80
C ARG A 68 4.77 -33.63 5.51
N LYS A 69 4.20 -34.68 4.96
CA LYS A 69 4.74 -35.33 3.77
C LYS A 69 4.02 -34.98 2.46
N TYR A 70 2.83 -34.41 2.52
CA TYR A 70 2.05 -34.13 1.33
C TYR A 70 1.72 -32.64 1.24
N PHE A 71 2.65 -31.87 0.66
CA PHE A 71 2.43 -30.49 0.22
C PHE A 71 2.12 -29.44 1.30
N SER A 72 2.90 -29.34 2.38
CA SER A 72 3.01 -28.11 3.13
C SER A 72 4.14 -27.27 2.53
N GLU A 73 3.88 -26.65 1.41
CA GLU A 73 4.79 -25.71 0.77
C GLU A 73 4.37 -24.30 1.13
N TRP A 74 5.33 -23.43 1.42
CA TRP A 74 5.09 -22.02 1.55
C TRP A 74 4.77 -21.44 0.17
N LEU A 75 3.61 -20.77 0.09
CA LEU A 75 3.20 -20.11 -1.13
C LEU A 75 3.66 -18.65 -1.13
N PRO A 76 4.12 -18.12 -2.27
CA PRO A 76 4.31 -16.68 -2.45
C PRO A 76 2.96 -15.95 -2.46
N ALA A 77 3.00 -14.60 -2.46
CA ALA A 77 1.79 -13.78 -2.49
C ALA A 77 0.88 -14.06 -3.68
N LEU A 78 1.50 -14.29 -4.83
CA LEU A 78 0.83 -14.65 -6.08
C LEU A 78 1.32 -16.04 -6.49
N PHE A 79 0.44 -16.87 -7.01
CA PHE A 79 0.83 -18.20 -7.44
C PHE A 79 -0.12 -18.79 -8.47
N GLU A 80 0.41 -19.75 -9.21
CA GLU A 80 -0.34 -20.71 -9.99
C GLU A 80 0.10 -22.10 -9.58
N ARG A 81 -0.87 -22.98 -9.33
CA ARG A 81 -0.63 -24.39 -8.99
C ARG A 81 -1.63 -25.23 -9.75
N THR A 82 -1.13 -26.29 -10.38
CA THR A 82 -1.95 -27.22 -11.14
C THR A 82 -1.83 -28.62 -10.56
N ILE A 83 -2.96 -29.28 -10.35
CA ILE A 83 -3.04 -30.71 -10.13
C ILE A 83 -3.42 -31.32 -11.47
N GLU A 84 -2.54 -32.16 -12.03
CA GLU A 84 -2.89 -33.08 -13.11
C GLU A 84 -3.36 -34.39 -12.52
N ILE A 85 -4.45 -34.94 -13.01
CA ILE A 85 -5.11 -36.14 -12.53
C ILE A 85 -4.84 -37.24 -13.55
N ASP A 86 -3.98 -38.21 -13.18
CA ASP A 86 -3.64 -39.32 -14.03
C ASP A 86 -4.70 -40.44 -13.98
N ALA A 87 -5.32 -40.63 -12.82
CA ALA A 87 -6.37 -41.60 -12.62
C ALA A 87 -7.32 -41.17 -11.52
N TRP A 88 -8.60 -41.45 -11.73
CA TRP A 88 -9.69 -41.20 -10.80
C TRP A 88 -10.64 -42.39 -10.83
N SER A 89 -10.85 -43.03 -9.68
CA SER A 89 -11.71 -44.21 -9.57
C SER A 89 -12.61 -44.19 -8.35
N GLY A 90 -13.68 -44.96 -8.36
CA GLY A 90 -14.70 -45.08 -7.31
C GLY A 90 -16.00 -44.39 -7.69
N ASP A 91 -17.08 -44.69 -6.96
CA ASP A 91 -18.40 -44.18 -7.26
C ASP A 91 -18.59 -42.73 -6.81
N LYS A 92 -17.88 -42.31 -5.73
CA LYS A 92 -17.98 -40.97 -5.14
C LYS A 92 -16.63 -40.42 -4.66
N PRO A 93 -15.60 -40.42 -5.50
CA PRO A 93 -14.32 -39.88 -5.09
C PRO A 93 -14.41 -38.37 -4.96
N GLN A 94 -13.79 -37.80 -3.90
CA GLN A 94 -13.75 -36.37 -3.66
C GLN A 94 -12.30 -35.94 -3.36
N LEU A 95 -11.82 -34.98 -4.10
CA LEU A 95 -10.53 -34.32 -3.87
C LEU A 95 -10.79 -32.95 -3.26
N ARG A 96 -10.07 -32.64 -2.19
CA ARG A 96 -10.10 -31.35 -1.55
C ARG A 96 -8.71 -30.71 -1.54
N TRP A 97 -8.62 -29.52 -2.07
CA TRP A 97 -7.40 -28.73 -2.05
C TRP A 97 -7.60 -27.51 -1.16
N ILE A 98 -6.90 -27.50 -0.03
CA ILE A 98 -7.09 -26.54 1.05
C ILE A 98 -5.93 -25.55 1.01
N PHE A 99 -6.26 -24.26 1.01
CA PHE A 99 -5.32 -23.15 1.07
C PHE A 99 -5.57 -22.35 2.34
N THR A 100 -4.52 -22.12 3.13
CA THR A 100 -4.62 -21.46 4.43
C THR A 100 -3.62 -20.31 4.54
N GLY A 101 -4.02 -19.30 5.29
CA GLY A 101 -3.20 -18.12 5.58
C GLY A 101 -3.61 -17.45 6.89
N PRO A 102 -2.93 -16.35 7.26
CA PRO A 102 -3.12 -15.72 8.56
C PRO A 102 -4.51 -15.10 8.76
N CYS A 103 -5.15 -14.64 7.68
CA CYS A 103 -6.43 -13.92 7.76
C CYS A 103 -7.59 -14.70 7.14
N GLY A 104 -7.37 -15.93 6.69
CA GLY A 104 -8.40 -16.73 6.03
C GLY A 104 -7.82 -17.82 5.18
N GLY A 105 -8.65 -18.35 4.30
CA GLY A 105 -8.25 -19.38 3.35
C GLY A 105 -9.38 -19.69 2.39
N PHE A 106 -9.10 -20.61 1.48
CA PHE A 106 -10.13 -21.16 0.60
C PHE A 106 -9.89 -22.64 0.35
N THR A 107 -10.95 -23.30 -0.09
CA THR A 107 -10.92 -24.71 -0.41
C THR A 107 -11.50 -24.92 -1.80
N VAL A 108 -10.79 -25.66 -2.62
CA VAL A 108 -11.30 -26.19 -3.91
C VAL A 108 -11.64 -27.66 -3.71
N GLU A 109 -12.89 -28.02 -3.94
CA GLU A 109 -13.35 -29.41 -3.84
C GLU A 109 -13.84 -29.88 -5.21
N ALA A 110 -13.39 -31.07 -5.61
CA ALA A 110 -13.81 -31.70 -6.85
C ALA A 110 -14.34 -33.11 -6.57
N GLY A 111 -15.48 -33.46 -7.15
CA GLY A 111 -16.11 -34.78 -7.01
C GLY A 111 -17.56 -34.78 -7.47
N GLY A 112 -18.07 -35.93 -7.86
CA GLY A 112 -19.48 -36.08 -8.29
C GLY A 112 -19.89 -35.18 -9.45
N GLY A 113 -18.99 -34.88 -10.40
CA GLY A 113 -19.26 -34.00 -11.54
C GLY A 113 -19.29 -32.51 -11.21
N LYS A 114 -18.91 -32.13 -10.00
CA LYS A 114 -18.88 -30.72 -9.55
C LYS A 114 -17.52 -30.30 -9.03
N VAL A 115 -17.19 -29.04 -9.26
CA VAL A 115 -16.09 -28.35 -8.57
C VAL A 115 -16.68 -27.18 -7.79
N ARG A 116 -16.20 -27.01 -6.55
CA ARG A 116 -16.65 -25.98 -5.62
C ARG A 116 -15.45 -25.20 -5.10
N LEU A 117 -15.56 -23.89 -5.07
CA LEU A 117 -14.66 -22.97 -4.37
C LEU A 117 -15.40 -22.40 -3.15
N ALA A 118 -14.82 -22.58 -1.96
CA ALA A 118 -15.34 -21.99 -0.73
C ALA A 118 -14.28 -21.09 -0.12
N VAL A 119 -14.53 -19.78 -0.03
CA VAL A 119 -13.65 -18.77 0.55
C VAL A 119 -14.09 -18.48 1.98
N ARG A 120 -13.15 -18.48 2.91
CA ARG A 120 -13.42 -18.22 4.35
C ARG A 120 -12.46 -17.17 4.87
N TYR A 121 -12.99 -16.21 5.63
CA TYR A 121 -12.20 -15.28 6.42
C TYR A 121 -12.22 -15.72 7.88
N TYR A 122 -11.08 -15.72 8.53
CA TYR A 122 -11.00 -15.93 9.97
C TYR A 122 -11.34 -14.61 10.68
N ASP A 123 -12.01 -14.69 11.82
CA ASP A 123 -12.24 -13.52 12.66
C ASP A 123 -10.90 -12.96 13.10
N SER A 124 -10.51 -11.85 12.48
CA SER A 124 -9.48 -11.01 13.06
C SER A 124 -10.17 -9.88 13.84
N PRO A 125 -9.62 -9.46 14.99
CA PRO A 125 -10.22 -8.40 15.81
C PRO A 125 -10.49 -7.09 15.06
N GLY A 126 -9.82 -6.87 13.91
CA GLY A 126 -10.05 -5.72 13.03
C GLY A 126 -11.11 -5.94 11.96
N LEU A 127 -11.36 -7.19 11.54
CA LEU A 127 -12.34 -7.52 10.49
C LEU A 127 -13.76 -7.70 11.03
N SER A 128 -13.92 -8.05 12.31
CA SER A 128 -15.24 -8.26 12.92
C SER A 128 -16.08 -6.99 13.06
N LYS A 129 -15.46 -5.82 13.00
CA LYS A 129 -16.12 -4.51 13.17
C LYS A 129 -16.23 -3.70 11.89
N VAL A 130 -15.55 -4.11 10.84
CA VAL A 130 -15.62 -3.42 9.54
C VAL A 130 -16.53 -4.22 8.64
N PRO A 131 -17.67 -3.67 8.23
CA PRO A 131 -18.63 -4.36 7.38
C PRO A 131 -18.33 -4.26 5.86
N PRO A 132 -17.12 -4.44 5.32
CA PRO A 132 -17.03 -4.63 3.88
C PRO A 132 -17.79 -5.88 3.50
N VAL A 133 -18.05 -6.66 4.53
CA VAL A 133 -18.60 -7.98 4.46
C VAL A 133 -20.08 -8.02 4.83
N ALA A 134 -20.55 -7.10 5.66
CA ALA A 134 -21.96 -7.03 6.06
C ALA A 134 -22.90 -6.66 4.91
N ALA A 135 -22.37 -6.04 3.85
CA ALA A 135 -23.16 -5.62 2.71
C ALA A 135 -23.24 -6.65 1.56
N ARG A 136 -22.56 -7.80 1.67
CA ARG A 136 -22.63 -8.83 0.62
C ARG A 136 -23.67 -9.90 0.95
N PRO A 137 -24.60 -10.21 0.01
CA PRO A 137 -25.47 -11.36 0.15
C PRO A 137 -24.65 -12.65 0.28
N GLY A 138 -24.98 -13.52 1.22
CA GLY A 138 -24.41 -14.85 1.33
C GLY A 138 -23.36 -15.09 2.40
N ARG A 139 -23.10 -14.15 3.32
CA ARG A 139 -22.24 -14.40 4.47
C ARG A 139 -22.89 -15.41 5.43
N HIS A 140 -22.24 -16.54 5.59
CA HIS A 140 -22.62 -17.50 6.61
C HIS A 140 -22.09 -17.11 7.99
N PRO A 141 -22.87 -17.40 9.07
CA PRO A 141 -22.47 -17.13 10.45
C PRO A 141 -21.15 -17.81 10.87
N GLU A 142 -20.69 -18.81 10.12
CA GLU A 142 -19.48 -19.61 10.37
C GLU A 142 -18.21 -19.06 9.70
N GLY A 143 -18.19 -17.79 9.25
CA GLY A 143 -17.03 -17.21 8.59
C GLY A 143 -16.88 -17.58 7.11
N LEU A 144 -17.87 -18.25 6.51
CA LEU A 144 -17.92 -18.47 5.07
C LEU A 144 -18.22 -17.14 4.37
N TRP A 145 -17.33 -16.74 3.47
CA TRP A 145 -17.47 -15.51 2.70
C TRP A 145 -18.26 -15.70 1.43
N GLU A 146 -17.83 -16.67 0.64
CA GLU A 146 -18.37 -16.96 -0.66
C GLU A 146 -18.24 -18.45 -0.94
N GLU A 147 -19.25 -19.01 -1.56
CA GLU A 147 -19.22 -20.36 -2.06
C GLU A 147 -19.80 -20.37 -3.47
N THR A 148 -19.03 -20.87 -4.39
CA THR A 148 -19.41 -21.00 -5.80
C THR A 148 -19.14 -22.42 -6.25
N SER A 149 -20.07 -23.01 -7.00
CA SER A 149 -19.87 -24.33 -7.59
C SER A 149 -20.26 -24.34 -9.06
N VAL A 150 -19.58 -25.18 -9.81
CA VAL A 150 -19.81 -25.39 -11.24
C VAL A 150 -19.84 -26.89 -11.51
N GLU A 151 -20.75 -27.31 -12.41
CA GLU A 151 -20.74 -28.65 -12.96
C GLU A 151 -19.75 -28.72 -14.12
N TYR A 152 -19.04 -29.82 -14.22
CA TYR A 152 -18.17 -30.09 -15.36
C TYR A 152 -18.61 -31.33 -16.11
N GLY A 153 -18.60 -31.24 -17.43
CA GLY A 153 -18.88 -32.38 -18.32
C GLY A 153 -17.60 -33.09 -18.72
N GLY A 154 -17.64 -34.41 -18.79
CA GLY A 154 -16.52 -35.22 -19.23
C GLY A 154 -15.48 -35.49 -18.16
N GLU A 155 -14.30 -35.90 -18.60
CA GLU A 155 -13.18 -36.29 -17.72
C GLU A 155 -12.45 -35.07 -17.17
N LEU A 156 -12.26 -35.01 -15.87
CA LEU A 156 -11.45 -33.98 -15.19
C LEU A 156 -9.99 -34.43 -15.17
N LYS A 157 -9.17 -33.80 -15.98
CA LYS A 157 -7.72 -34.09 -16.16
C LYS A 157 -6.81 -33.13 -15.41
N ALA A 158 -7.28 -31.92 -15.14
CA ALA A 158 -6.50 -30.93 -14.42
C ALA A 158 -7.38 -29.95 -13.67
N ILE A 159 -6.90 -29.53 -12.49
CA ILE A 159 -7.43 -28.41 -11.71
C ILE A 159 -6.29 -27.43 -11.50
N THR A 160 -6.43 -26.20 -11.99
CA THR A 160 -5.47 -25.13 -11.74
C THR A 160 -6.08 -24.08 -10.84
N VAL A 161 -5.35 -23.68 -9.81
CA VAL A 161 -5.70 -22.57 -8.92
C VAL A 161 -4.72 -21.44 -9.12
N VAL A 162 -5.24 -20.25 -9.41
CA VAL A 162 -4.48 -19.03 -9.66
C VAL A 162 -4.88 -17.97 -8.67
N ALA A 163 -3.91 -17.43 -7.92
CA ALA A 163 -4.05 -16.22 -7.11
C ALA A 163 -3.19 -15.13 -7.75
N ASP A 164 -3.82 -14.17 -8.41
CA ASP A 164 -3.12 -13.16 -9.21
C ASP A 164 -3.12 -11.76 -8.56
N HIS A 165 -2.47 -10.80 -9.21
CA HIS A 165 -2.33 -9.42 -8.78
C HIS A 165 -3.64 -8.62 -8.84
N ARG A 166 -4.70 -9.16 -9.43
CA ARG A 166 -6.04 -8.55 -9.53
C ARG A 166 -6.92 -8.87 -8.33
N LEU A 167 -6.34 -9.33 -7.23
CA LEU A 167 -7.04 -9.74 -6.01
C LEU A 167 -8.11 -10.81 -6.25
N THR A 168 -7.92 -11.66 -7.26
CA THR A 168 -8.81 -12.77 -7.58
C THR A 168 -8.18 -14.11 -7.23
N VAL A 169 -9.05 -15.08 -6.93
CA VAL A 169 -8.71 -16.52 -6.96
C VAL A 169 -9.53 -17.14 -8.06
N ARG A 170 -8.86 -17.76 -9.02
CA ARG A 170 -9.49 -18.42 -10.16
C ARG A 170 -9.24 -19.91 -10.10
N VAL A 171 -10.25 -20.69 -10.46
CA VAL A 171 -10.15 -22.14 -10.63
C VAL A 171 -10.39 -22.47 -12.10
N LEU A 172 -9.39 -23.10 -12.71
CA LEU A 172 -9.47 -23.57 -14.09
C LEU A 172 -9.63 -25.08 -14.10
N LEU A 173 -10.48 -25.60 -14.93
CA LEU A 173 -10.70 -27.03 -15.18
C LEU A 173 -10.21 -27.35 -16.58
N ASN A 174 -9.27 -28.27 -16.71
CA ASN A 174 -8.66 -28.63 -17.97
C ASN A 174 -8.14 -27.40 -18.78
N GLY A 175 -7.62 -26.39 -18.05
CA GLY A 175 -7.10 -25.14 -18.64
C GLY A 175 -8.15 -24.06 -18.93
N GLN A 176 -9.45 -24.32 -18.72
CA GLN A 176 -10.52 -23.33 -18.91
C GLN A 176 -10.98 -22.77 -17.57
N GLU A 177 -11.13 -21.44 -17.47
CA GLU A 177 -11.62 -20.80 -16.25
C GLU A 177 -13.07 -21.23 -15.99
N ALA A 178 -13.30 -21.79 -14.81
CA ALA A 178 -14.60 -22.29 -14.40
C ALA A 178 -15.19 -21.45 -13.24
N ILE A 179 -14.35 -20.99 -12.31
CA ILE A 179 -14.77 -20.20 -11.15
C ILE A 179 -13.77 -19.05 -10.97
N SER A 180 -14.31 -17.84 -10.68
CA SER A 180 -13.53 -16.69 -10.27
C SER A 180 -14.15 -16.06 -9.04
N SER A 181 -13.35 -15.77 -8.02
CA SER A 181 -13.78 -15.11 -6.79
C SER A 181 -12.87 -13.94 -6.47
N ARG A 182 -13.46 -12.85 -6.01
CA ARG A 182 -12.72 -11.68 -5.51
C ARG A 182 -12.27 -11.95 -4.07
N ALA A 183 -11.14 -12.61 -3.88
CA ALA A 183 -10.63 -13.03 -2.59
C ALA A 183 -9.44 -12.16 -2.17
N MET A 184 -9.67 -11.24 -1.23
CA MET A 184 -8.66 -10.32 -0.68
C MET A 184 -7.98 -10.93 0.55
N LEU A 185 -7.37 -12.08 0.40
CA LEU A 185 -6.67 -12.75 1.48
C LEU A 185 -5.34 -13.32 0.99
N ASP A 186 -4.41 -13.43 1.91
CA ASP A 186 -3.15 -14.13 1.68
C ASP A 186 -3.33 -15.58 2.09
N VAL A 187 -2.82 -16.47 1.29
CA VAL A 187 -2.60 -17.85 1.66
C VAL A 187 -1.11 -18.15 1.55
N ASN A 188 -0.57 -18.82 2.53
CA ASN A 188 0.86 -19.10 2.61
C ASN A 188 1.17 -20.60 2.65
N GLN A 189 0.14 -21.44 2.75
CA GLN A 189 0.25 -22.89 2.75
C GLN A 189 -0.89 -23.53 1.97
N HIS A 190 -0.65 -24.69 1.42
CA HIS A 190 -1.70 -25.51 0.83
C HIS A 190 -1.56 -26.99 1.16
N GLN A 191 -2.63 -27.74 1.09
CA GLN A 191 -2.71 -29.13 1.43
C GLN A 191 -3.74 -29.85 0.56
N LEU A 192 -3.40 -31.03 0.08
CA LEU A 192 -4.30 -31.92 -0.60
C LEU A 192 -4.89 -32.94 0.36
N ALA A 193 -6.19 -33.20 0.25
CA ALA A 193 -6.88 -34.25 0.97
C ALA A 193 -7.82 -35.00 0.01
N PHE A 194 -8.07 -36.26 0.32
CA PHE A 194 -8.96 -37.11 -0.43
C PHE A 194 -10.04 -37.71 0.49
N ALA A 195 -11.25 -37.84 -0.02
CA ALA A 195 -12.34 -38.54 0.64
C ALA A 195 -13.17 -39.29 -0.40
N GLY A 196 -13.89 -40.34 0.07
CA GLY A 196 -14.71 -41.15 -0.80
C GLY A 196 -14.27 -42.60 -0.84
N ASP A 197 -14.86 -43.35 -1.75
CA ASP A 197 -14.71 -44.81 -1.89
C ASP A 197 -13.77 -45.21 -3.04
N GLY A 198 -13.08 -44.24 -3.61
CA GLY A 198 -12.19 -44.48 -4.73
C GLY A 198 -10.73 -44.10 -4.46
N SER A 199 -9.99 -43.90 -5.51
CA SER A 199 -8.61 -43.40 -5.47
C SER A 199 -8.39 -42.29 -6.47
N VAL A 200 -7.44 -41.39 -6.16
CA VAL A 200 -6.95 -40.38 -7.09
C VAL A 200 -5.43 -40.41 -7.13
N ARG A 201 -4.88 -40.36 -8.33
CA ARG A 201 -3.46 -40.27 -8.56
C ARG A 201 -3.16 -39.15 -9.55
N GLY A 202 -2.09 -38.46 -9.33
CA GLY A 202 -1.71 -37.37 -10.21
C GLY A 202 -0.39 -36.69 -9.85
N ARG A 203 -0.23 -35.49 -10.36
CA ARG A 203 0.97 -34.66 -10.17
C ARG A 203 0.59 -33.23 -9.79
N LEU A 204 1.38 -32.64 -8.89
CA LEU A 204 1.32 -31.22 -8.59
C LEU A 204 2.37 -30.49 -9.42
N LEU A 205 1.93 -29.55 -10.24
CA LEU A 205 2.80 -28.69 -11.02
C LEU A 205 2.86 -27.30 -10.41
N ARG A 206 4.03 -26.67 -10.47
CA ARG A 206 4.28 -25.28 -10.06
C ARG A 206 4.51 -24.43 -11.30
N ALA A 207 4.24 -23.12 -11.16
CA ALA A 207 4.64 -22.17 -12.19
C ALA A 207 6.17 -22.24 -12.42
N LEU A 208 6.58 -22.20 -13.66
CA LEU A 208 7.99 -22.23 -14.04
C LEU A 208 8.68 -20.91 -13.67
N LEU A 209 10.01 -20.98 -13.50
CA LEU A 209 10.87 -19.82 -13.42
C LEU A 209 10.97 -19.20 -14.82
N GLU A 210 10.57 -17.94 -14.95
CA GLU A 210 10.63 -17.20 -16.21
C GLU A 210 11.90 -16.34 -16.28
N ALA A 211 12.50 -16.24 -17.45
CA ALA A 211 13.60 -15.31 -17.68
C ALA A 211 13.05 -13.92 -18.07
N ALA A 212 13.64 -12.89 -17.49
CA ALA A 212 13.37 -11.49 -17.84
C ALA A 212 14.67 -10.70 -17.88
N SER A 213 14.64 -9.54 -18.52
CA SER A 213 15.72 -8.56 -18.47
C SER A 213 15.17 -7.19 -18.12
N VAL A 214 15.99 -6.40 -17.45
CA VAL A 214 15.73 -4.99 -17.19
C VAL A 214 16.92 -4.17 -17.65
N GLU A 215 16.67 -3.21 -18.53
CA GLU A 215 17.65 -2.27 -19.02
C GLU A 215 17.35 -0.88 -18.48
N VAL A 216 18.35 -0.23 -17.91
CA VAL A 216 18.23 1.11 -17.36
C VAL A 216 19.05 2.08 -18.22
N ASP A 217 18.39 3.17 -18.62
CA ASP A 217 18.94 4.24 -19.44
C ASP A 217 19.06 5.55 -18.63
N ASP A 218 20.25 5.89 -18.22
CA ASP A 218 20.56 7.11 -17.49
C ASP A 218 20.39 8.39 -18.34
N THR A 219 20.29 8.29 -19.66
CA THR A 219 20.08 9.45 -20.54
C THR A 219 18.64 9.91 -20.57
N ALA A 220 17.71 8.99 -20.36
CA ALA A 220 16.28 9.30 -20.25
C ALA A 220 15.98 9.78 -18.81
N ARG A 221 15.90 11.10 -18.63
CA ARG A 221 15.65 11.76 -17.35
C ARG A 221 14.21 12.24 -17.27
N PHE A 222 13.63 12.11 -16.08
CA PHE A 222 12.24 12.47 -15.80
C PHE A 222 12.17 13.38 -14.56
N GLN A 223 11.18 13.17 -13.71
CA GLN A 223 10.98 13.99 -12.53
C GLN A 223 12.12 13.87 -11.51
N LYS A 224 12.38 14.98 -10.82
CA LYS A 224 13.19 15.03 -9.63
C LYS A 224 12.32 14.86 -8.40
N MET A 225 12.67 13.93 -7.52
CA MET A 225 11.89 13.61 -6.35
C MET A 225 11.94 14.73 -5.30
N LEU A 226 10.78 15.13 -4.80
CA LEU A 226 10.62 15.89 -3.55
C LEU A 226 10.75 14.96 -2.34
N GLY A 227 10.22 13.73 -2.47
CA GLY A 227 10.29 12.73 -1.43
C GLY A 227 8.99 11.96 -1.21
N TRP A 228 8.88 11.40 -0.02
CA TRP A 228 7.79 10.53 0.44
C TRP A 228 7.28 11.00 1.79
N GLY A 229 6.03 10.70 2.13
CA GLY A 229 5.50 11.05 3.44
C GLY A 229 4.01 10.88 3.58
N GLY A 230 3.38 11.80 4.29
CA GLY A 230 1.94 11.80 4.53
C GLY A 230 1.55 12.69 5.70
N THR A 231 0.33 12.51 6.19
CA THR A 231 -0.21 13.24 7.33
C THR A 231 -0.05 12.41 8.61
N THR A 232 0.52 13.02 9.65
CA THR A 232 0.53 12.49 11.02
C THR A 232 -0.55 13.19 11.81
N THR A 233 -1.48 12.44 12.41
CA THR A 233 -2.51 13.09 13.21
C THR A 233 -1.99 13.45 14.60
N PRO A 234 -2.16 14.69 15.07
CA PRO A 234 -1.70 15.14 16.38
C PRO A 234 -2.13 14.21 17.53
N PRO A 235 -3.40 13.75 17.59
CA PRO A 235 -3.81 12.86 18.66
C PRO A 235 -3.13 11.50 18.64
N ALA A 236 -2.94 10.91 17.48
CA ALA A 236 -2.25 9.62 17.39
C ALA A 236 -0.78 9.78 17.82
N PHE A 237 -0.15 10.90 17.48
CA PHE A 237 1.20 11.19 17.94
C PHE A 237 1.27 11.41 19.47
N ALA A 238 0.28 12.11 20.04
CA ALA A 238 0.20 12.37 21.47
C ALA A 238 -0.05 11.10 22.31
N GLU A 239 -0.61 10.05 21.72
CA GLU A 239 -0.78 8.76 22.39
C GLU A 239 0.52 7.96 22.52
N LEU A 240 1.54 8.27 21.73
CA LEU A 240 2.80 7.55 21.78
C LEU A 240 3.48 7.73 23.14
N SER A 241 3.98 6.62 23.69
CA SER A 241 4.85 6.69 24.87
C SER A 241 6.16 7.44 24.54
N PRO A 242 6.91 7.91 25.54
CA PRO A 242 8.21 8.54 25.29
C PRO A 242 9.17 7.67 24.46
N GLN A 243 9.12 6.34 24.65
CA GLN A 243 9.85 5.40 23.81
C GLN A 243 9.24 5.34 22.40
N GLY A 244 7.91 5.33 22.28
CA GLY A 244 7.18 5.36 21.04
C GLY A 244 7.51 6.60 20.21
N VAL A 245 7.65 7.76 20.83
CA VAL A 245 8.07 8.99 20.14
C VAL A 245 9.49 8.86 19.58
N ARG A 246 10.44 8.27 20.31
CA ARG A 246 11.79 8.03 19.77
C ARG A 246 11.74 7.07 18.59
N GLU A 247 10.99 5.98 18.71
CA GLU A 247 10.82 5.01 17.63
C GLU A 247 10.11 5.62 16.42
N TRP A 248 9.14 6.49 16.63
CA TRP A 248 8.48 7.24 15.56
C TRP A 248 9.50 8.00 14.70
N TRP A 249 10.38 8.78 15.33
CA TRP A 249 11.38 9.56 14.58
C TRP A 249 12.38 8.65 13.86
N ARG A 250 12.74 7.52 14.47
CA ARG A 250 13.59 6.50 13.82
C ARG A 250 12.92 5.95 12.55
N ILE A 251 11.67 5.54 12.65
CA ILE A 251 10.89 5.02 11.51
C ILE A 251 10.76 6.10 10.43
N LEU A 252 10.42 7.33 10.81
CA LEU A 252 10.24 8.44 9.88
C LEU A 252 11.53 8.71 9.07
N ALA A 253 12.68 8.69 9.71
CA ALA A 253 13.97 8.83 9.05
C ALA A 253 14.32 7.60 8.19
N GLU A 254 14.17 6.39 8.72
CA GLU A 254 14.48 5.13 8.02
C GLU A 254 13.62 4.95 6.78
N TYR A 255 12.30 5.15 6.91
CA TYR A 255 11.34 5.02 5.82
C TYR A 255 11.27 6.27 4.93
N ASN A 256 12.06 7.30 5.24
CA ASN A 256 12.12 8.56 4.48
C ASN A 256 10.72 9.23 4.35
N LEU A 257 9.94 9.23 5.43
CA LEU A 257 8.61 9.83 5.48
C LEU A 257 8.72 11.31 5.81
N LEU A 258 9.44 12.06 4.98
CA LEU A 258 9.87 13.43 5.24
C LEU A 258 9.02 14.52 4.56
N LEU A 259 8.07 14.15 3.71
CA LEU A 259 7.01 15.05 3.29
C LEU A 259 5.91 15.05 4.35
N HIS A 260 5.80 16.12 5.11
CA HIS A 260 4.79 16.26 6.13
C HIS A 260 3.67 17.19 5.67
N ARG A 261 2.48 16.62 5.47
CA ARG A 261 1.29 17.42 5.26
C ARG A 261 0.68 17.72 6.60
N GLU A 262 0.61 18.99 6.89
CA GLU A 262 0.08 19.48 8.14
C GLU A 262 -1.38 19.09 8.32
N TYR A 263 -1.76 18.80 9.55
CA TYR A 263 -3.13 18.47 9.88
C TYR A 263 -4.00 19.75 9.82
N PRO A 264 -5.04 19.76 8.99
CA PRO A 264 -5.79 20.99 8.78
C PRO A 264 -6.77 21.27 9.92
N THR A 265 -6.55 22.34 10.62
CA THR A 265 -7.42 22.86 11.69
C THR A 265 -8.28 24.04 11.26
N GLY A 266 -8.30 24.33 9.94
CA GLY A 266 -8.88 25.54 9.38
C GLY A 266 -10.36 25.77 9.71
N ALA A 267 -11.17 24.70 9.76
CA ALA A 267 -12.61 24.80 10.05
C ALA A 267 -12.92 25.47 11.41
N LEU A 268 -11.99 25.38 12.36
CA LEU A 268 -12.16 25.86 13.73
C LEU A 268 -11.30 27.09 14.05
N LEU A 269 -10.59 27.60 13.05
CA LEU A 269 -9.81 28.80 13.20
C LEU A 269 -10.72 30.00 13.49
N ASN A 270 -10.44 30.68 14.61
CA ASN A 270 -11.16 31.93 14.95
C ASN A 270 -10.76 33.04 14.00
N GLN A 271 -11.60 34.10 13.94
CA GLN A 271 -11.40 35.23 13.03
C GLN A 271 -10.13 36.04 13.37
N GLU A 272 -9.71 36.03 14.62
CA GLU A 272 -8.49 36.67 15.12
C GLU A 272 -7.25 35.80 14.82
N MET A 273 -7.47 34.53 14.40
CA MET A 273 -6.41 33.56 14.05
C MET A 273 -5.39 33.41 15.18
N THR A 274 -5.86 33.24 16.40
CA THR A 274 -5.02 33.09 17.60
C THR A 274 -4.93 31.65 18.11
N ASN A 275 -5.73 30.73 17.55
CA ASN A 275 -5.85 29.34 18.03
C ASN A 275 -5.12 28.32 17.15
N TRP A 276 -4.11 28.70 16.41
CA TRP A 276 -3.32 27.80 15.57
C TRP A 276 -2.54 26.70 16.34
N ASP A 277 -2.11 27.03 17.55
CA ASP A 277 -1.32 26.13 18.39
C ASP A 277 -2.16 25.14 19.23
N ARG A 278 -3.46 25.05 18.96
CA ARG A 278 -4.38 24.22 19.75
C ARG A 278 -5.17 23.26 18.89
N PRO A 279 -4.50 22.32 18.21
CA PRO A 279 -5.23 21.36 17.37
C PRO A 279 -6.21 20.50 18.18
N ALA A 280 -5.96 20.29 19.47
CA ALA A 280 -6.87 19.57 20.34
C ALA A 280 -8.19 20.31 20.59
N ASP A 281 -8.18 21.64 20.66
CA ASP A 281 -9.41 22.44 20.77
C ASP A 281 -10.20 22.42 19.44
N ALA A 282 -9.50 22.18 18.36
CA ALA A 282 -10.06 22.07 17.01
C ALA A 282 -10.68 20.71 16.69
N ALA A 283 -10.24 19.68 17.38
CA ALA A 283 -10.47 18.31 17.05
C ALA A 283 -11.89 17.74 17.27
N PRO A 284 -12.72 18.20 18.22
CA PRO A 284 -14.02 17.58 18.51
C PRO A 284 -14.91 17.41 17.28
N HIS A 285 -14.81 18.32 16.32
CA HIS A 285 -15.66 18.31 15.12
C HIS A 285 -15.25 17.28 14.06
N TYR A 286 -13.96 16.90 14.02
CA TYR A 286 -13.46 15.93 13.05
C TYR A 286 -13.52 14.49 13.55
N TYR A 287 -13.32 14.30 14.86
CA TYR A 287 -13.14 12.97 15.45
C TYR A 287 -14.12 12.67 16.58
N GLY A 288 -15.07 13.55 16.86
CA GLY A 288 -16.03 13.41 17.95
C GLY A 288 -15.44 13.73 19.34
N ASP A 289 -16.27 13.56 20.38
CA ASP A 289 -15.97 13.99 21.76
C ASP A 289 -14.82 13.20 22.45
N ASN A 290 -14.27 12.20 21.80
CA ASN A 290 -13.24 11.31 22.35
C ASN A 290 -11.81 11.65 21.93
N PHE A 291 -11.59 12.84 21.39
CA PHE A 291 -10.26 13.22 20.94
C PHE A 291 -9.38 13.61 22.13
N PRO A 292 -8.27 12.90 22.40
CA PRO A 292 -7.41 13.22 23.53
C PRO A 292 -6.76 14.60 23.33
N LYS A 293 -6.61 15.37 24.38
CA LYS A 293 -5.87 16.64 24.34
C LYS A 293 -4.43 16.37 23.91
N CYS A 294 -4.02 17.02 22.83
CA CYS A 294 -2.64 16.94 22.37
C CYS A 294 -1.81 18.03 23.09
N GLU A 295 -0.85 17.59 23.91
CA GLU A 295 0.06 18.53 24.58
C GLU A 295 1.20 18.97 23.67
N THR A 296 1.42 18.27 22.56
CA THR A 296 2.49 18.56 21.60
C THR A 296 1.98 19.48 20.53
N SER A 297 2.59 20.65 20.41
CA SER A 297 2.30 21.61 19.33
C SER A 297 2.70 21.05 17.96
N ASP A 298 1.84 21.21 16.94
CA ASP A 298 2.15 20.86 15.55
C ASP A 298 3.39 21.61 15.06
N PHE A 299 3.61 22.82 15.50
CA PHE A 299 4.81 23.58 15.16
C PHE A 299 6.10 22.96 15.70
N GLU A 300 6.06 22.30 16.87
CA GLU A 300 7.22 21.51 17.34
C GLU A 300 7.45 20.29 16.45
N TYR A 301 6.39 19.61 16.04
CA TYR A 301 6.48 18.51 15.10
C TYR A 301 7.11 18.95 13.77
N MET A 302 6.64 20.05 13.20
CA MET A 302 7.21 20.65 11.98
C MET A 302 8.70 20.98 12.13
N ARG A 303 9.12 21.57 13.27
CA ARG A 303 10.54 21.83 13.54
C ARG A 303 11.38 20.56 13.47
N ARG A 304 10.88 19.48 14.03
CA ARG A 304 11.58 18.18 14.03
C ARG A 304 11.65 17.57 12.64
N VAL A 305 10.56 17.62 11.88
CA VAL A 305 10.54 17.18 10.47
C VAL A 305 11.61 17.91 9.67
N ARG A 306 11.69 19.25 9.80
CA ARG A 306 12.68 20.06 9.08
C ARG A 306 14.11 19.77 9.51
N ARG A 307 14.37 19.49 10.79
CA ARG A 307 15.70 19.06 11.25
C ARG A 307 16.17 17.76 10.59
N LEU A 308 15.25 16.91 10.18
CA LEU A 308 15.53 15.70 9.40
C LEU A 308 15.63 15.97 7.89
N GLY A 309 15.55 17.23 7.45
CA GLY A 309 15.57 17.61 6.03
C GLY A 309 14.22 17.47 5.33
N GLY A 310 13.14 17.40 6.10
CA GLY A 310 11.79 17.26 5.56
C GLY A 310 11.18 18.58 5.09
N ILE A 311 10.06 18.46 4.38
CA ILE A 311 9.28 19.55 3.79
C ILE A 311 7.90 19.57 4.47
N VAL A 312 7.42 20.75 4.80
CA VAL A 312 6.08 20.98 5.36
C VAL A 312 5.15 21.51 4.27
N ILE A 313 3.98 20.89 4.18
CA ILE A 313 2.92 21.23 3.22
C ILE A 313 1.67 21.60 4.01
N PHE A 314 1.01 22.66 3.61
CA PHE A 314 -0.23 23.10 4.25
C PHE A 314 -1.30 23.43 3.23
N GLU A 315 -2.56 23.08 3.56
CA GLU A 315 -3.76 23.52 2.86
C GLU A 315 -4.98 23.41 3.77
N PHE A 316 -6.03 24.12 3.46
CA PHE A 316 -7.30 23.96 4.16
C PHE A 316 -8.08 22.77 3.60
N TRP A 317 -8.55 21.88 4.47
CA TRP A 317 -9.56 20.90 4.10
C TRP A 317 -10.94 21.55 4.06
N GLU A 318 -11.25 22.31 5.08
CA GLU A 318 -12.45 23.13 5.15
C GLU A 318 -12.04 24.57 5.52
N LEU A 319 -12.58 25.53 4.80
CA LEU A 319 -12.33 26.94 5.12
C LEU A 319 -13.05 27.32 6.41
N PRO A 320 -12.46 28.21 7.23
CA PRO A 320 -13.16 28.77 8.37
C PRO A 320 -14.50 29.42 7.96
N PRO A 321 -15.54 29.38 8.80
CA PRO A 321 -16.85 29.95 8.46
C PRO A 321 -16.82 31.43 8.02
N TRP A 322 -15.89 32.21 8.55
CA TRP A 322 -15.70 33.61 8.22
C TRP A 322 -14.97 33.86 6.88
N ALA A 323 -14.34 32.82 6.33
CA ALA A 323 -13.68 32.85 5.02
C ALA A 323 -14.53 32.18 3.92
N ARG A 324 -15.80 31.94 4.18
CA ARG A 324 -16.76 31.34 3.24
C ARG A 324 -17.90 32.30 2.92
N THR A 325 -18.36 32.26 1.69
CA THR A 325 -19.53 33.05 1.28
C THR A 325 -20.83 32.47 1.85
N ARG A 326 -21.91 33.28 1.80
CA ARG A 326 -23.25 32.83 2.15
C ARG A 326 -24.16 32.92 0.92
N ASP A 327 -25.08 31.99 0.83
CA ASP A 327 -26.14 32.05 -0.18
C ASP A 327 -27.21 33.09 0.16
N ALA A 328 -28.18 33.22 -0.72
CA ALA A 328 -29.30 34.19 -0.53
C ALA A 328 -30.15 33.91 0.72
N ALA A 329 -30.11 32.69 1.26
CA ALA A 329 -30.77 32.31 2.52
C ALA A 329 -29.90 32.56 3.78
N GLY A 330 -28.68 33.07 3.59
CA GLY A 330 -27.70 33.28 4.67
C GLY A 330 -26.93 32.02 5.11
N LYS A 331 -27.11 30.86 4.45
CA LYS A 331 -26.43 29.62 4.74
C LYS A 331 -25.01 29.67 4.16
N LEU A 332 -24.03 29.22 4.93
CA LEU A 332 -22.65 29.07 4.46
C LEU A 332 -22.58 28.16 3.24
N THR A 333 -21.84 28.59 2.24
CA THR A 333 -21.48 27.79 1.06
C THR A 333 -20.04 27.31 1.20
N ASP A 334 -19.59 26.45 0.29
CA ASP A 334 -18.18 26.06 0.21
C ASP A 334 -17.34 27.02 -0.65
N ALA A 335 -17.97 28.03 -1.25
CA ALA A 335 -17.27 29.04 -2.02
C ALA A 335 -16.48 29.98 -1.10
N PRO A 336 -15.22 30.31 -1.46
CA PRO A 336 -14.38 31.18 -0.66
C PRO A 336 -14.83 32.63 -0.72
N GLU A 337 -14.71 33.31 0.40
CA GLU A 337 -14.56 34.77 0.44
C GLU A 337 -13.06 35.04 0.18
N ILE A 338 -12.72 35.53 -1.00
CA ILE A 338 -11.34 35.51 -1.52
C ILE A 338 -10.35 36.28 -0.64
N GLU A 339 -10.71 37.47 -0.18
CA GLU A 339 -9.81 38.29 0.67
C GLU A 339 -9.57 37.62 2.02
N ALA A 340 -10.62 37.09 2.63
CA ALA A 340 -10.52 36.35 3.89
C ALA A 340 -9.74 35.04 3.76
N TYR A 341 -9.94 34.31 2.67
CA TYR A 341 -9.17 33.13 2.35
C TYR A 341 -7.67 33.43 2.26
N VAL A 342 -7.30 34.45 1.47
CA VAL A 342 -5.88 34.84 1.31
C VAL A 342 -5.29 35.28 2.64
N LYS A 343 -6.05 36.10 3.40
CA LYS A 343 -5.65 36.55 4.74
C LYS A 343 -5.35 35.36 5.67
N ALA A 344 -6.22 34.32 5.65
CA ALA A 344 -6.04 33.16 6.46
C ALA A 344 -4.75 32.37 6.07
N MET A 345 -4.51 32.15 4.77
CA MET A 345 -3.32 31.45 4.27
C MET A 345 -2.02 32.22 4.59
N VAL A 346 -2.00 33.53 4.32
CA VAL A 346 -0.86 34.39 4.63
C VAL A 346 -0.58 34.39 6.14
N ARG A 347 -1.64 34.49 6.95
CA ARG A 347 -1.49 34.47 8.41
C ARG A 347 -0.93 33.15 8.90
N TYR A 348 -1.37 32.03 8.34
CA TYR A 348 -0.78 30.73 8.66
C TYR A 348 0.73 30.70 8.34
N CYS A 349 1.13 31.18 7.17
CA CYS A 349 2.55 31.26 6.79
C CYS A 349 3.36 32.13 7.76
N GLN A 350 2.79 33.26 8.22
CA GLN A 350 3.42 34.12 9.22
C GLN A 350 3.59 33.40 10.56
N VAL A 351 2.51 32.79 11.08
CA VAL A 351 2.54 32.06 12.36
C VAL A 351 3.50 30.86 12.28
N SER A 352 3.49 30.09 11.20
CA SER A 352 4.44 28.99 10.99
C SER A 352 5.88 29.52 11.02
N ARG A 353 6.18 30.61 10.30
CA ARG A 353 7.51 31.23 10.31
C ARG A 353 7.90 31.72 11.72
N ASP A 354 7.01 32.42 12.40
CA ASP A 354 7.28 32.98 13.72
C ASP A 354 7.52 31.87 14.77
N LYS A 355 6.80 30.75 14.66
CA LYS A 355 6.89 29.62 15.58
C LYS A 355 8.01 28.63 15.24
N THR A 356 8.35 28.44 13.97
CA THR A 356 9.27 27.39 13.51
C THR A 356 10.52 27.91 12.83
N GLY A 357 10.60 29.22 12.55
CA GLY A 357 11.64 29.83 11.73
C GLY A 357 11.36 29.78 10.22
N HIS A 358 10.34 29.06 9.78
CA HIS A 358 10.05 28.84 8.35
C HIS A 358 8.54 28.86 8.08
N ALA A 359 8.13 29.49 6.98
CA ALA A 359 6.82 29.24 6.39
C ALA A 359 6.76 27.81 5.82
N PRO A 360 5.57 27.26 5.53
CA PRO A 360 5.46 26.02 4.76
C PRO A 360 6.20 26.17 3.42
N GLU A 361 6.91 25.13 3.03
CA GLU A 361 7.61 25.08 1.75
C GLU A 361 6.61 25.00 0.59
N ILE A 362 5.46 24.36 0.82
CA ILE A 362 4.39 24.22 -0.16
C ILE A 362 3.05 24.53 0.50
N VAL A 363 2.18 25.23 -0.20
CA VAL A 363 0.76 25.39 0.17
C VAL A 363 -0.14 24.92 -0.95
N GLY A 364 -1.27 24.32 -0.61
CA GLY A 364 -2.30 23.93 -1.57
C GLY A 364 -3.42 25.00 -1.67
N ILE A 365 -4.04 25.10 -2.83
CA ILE A 365 -5.19 26.01 -2.99
C ILE A 365 -6.30 25.61 -2.02
N GLN A 366 -6.74 24.35 -2.07
CA GLN A 366 -7.71 23.76 -1.14
C GLN A 366 -7.80 22.26 -1.38
N ASN A 367 -8.08 21.47 -0.33
CA ASN A 367 -8.33 20.04 -0.41
C ASN A 367 -9.78 19.76 -0.83
N GLU A 368 -9.98 18.84 -1.77
CA GLU A 368 -11.21 18.11 -2.16
C GLU A 368 -12.52 18.90 -2.36
N VAL A 369 -12.61 20.13 -1.92
CA VAL A 369 -13.84 20.92 -2.06
C VAL A 369 -14.05 21.36 -3.51
N THR A 370 -15.14 20.93 -4.10
CA THR A 370 -15.49 21.30 -5.48
C THR A 370 -15.84 22.78 -5.56
N GLN A 371 -15.12 23.52 -6.40
CA GLN A 371 -15.34 24.92 -6.70
C GLN A 371 -15.75 25.11 -8.16
N SER A 372 -16.30 26.29 -8.49
CA SER A 372 -16.44 26.66 -9.90
C SER A 372 -15.07 26.89 -10.54
N PRO A 373 -14.94 26.74 -11.86
CA PRO A 373 -13.71 27.09 -12.61
C PRO A 373 -13.22 28.51 -12.29
N GLU A 374 -14.15 29.46 -12.18
CA GLU A 374 -13.85 30.84 -11.84
C GLU A 374 -13.26 30.98 -10.42
N ASN A 375 -13.83 30.27 -9.43
CA ASN A 375 -13.31 30.29 -8.07
C ASN A 375 -11.90 29.72 -7.98
N TRP A 376 -11.61 28.62 -8.65
CA TRP A 376 -10.24 28.06 -8.66
C TRP A 376 -9.23 29.05 -9.24
N ARG A 377 -9.56 29.74 -10.34
CA ARG A 377 -8.70 30.77 -10.95
C ARG A 377 -8.49 31.93 -10.00
N LYS A 378 -9.57 32.47 -9.39
CA LYS A 378 -9.49 33.54 -8.40
C LYS A 378 -8.66 33.16 -7.19
N MET A 379 -8.89 31.98 -6.63
CA MET A 379 -8.09 31.48 -5.50
C MET A 379 -6.61 31.38 -5.83
N ALA A 380 -6.27 30.80 -6.97
CA ALA A 380 -4.87 30.63 -7.41
C ALA A 380 -4.15 31.98 -7.58
N LEU A 381 -4.76 32.91 -8.30
CA LEU A 381 -4.21 34.26 -8.53
C LEU A 381 -4.08 35.05 -7.25
N ALA A 382 -5.13 35.07 -6.43
CA ALA A 382 -5.16 35.83 -5.19
C ALA A 382 -4.19 35.26 -4.14
N LEU A 383 -4.13 33.92 -4.02
CA LEU A 383 -3.18 33.26 -3.12
C LEU A 383 -1.74 33.63 -3.47
N ARG A 384 -1.34 33.50 -4.75
CA ARG A 384 0.03 33.86 -5.18
C ARG A 384 0.33 35.33 -4.90
N GLY A 385 -0.60 36.22 -5.29
CA GLY A 385 -0.45 37.65 -5.03
C GLY A 385 -0.31 37.99 -3.54
N GLY A 386 -1.11 37.35 -2.69
CA GLY A 386 -1.05 37.56 -1.24
C GLY A 386 0.25 37.02 -0.61
N LEU A 387 0.72 35.86 -1.06
CA LEU A 387 2.01 35.28 -0.61
C LEU A 387 3.18 36.20 -1.03
N ASP A 388 3.20 36.69 -2.26
CA ASP A 388 4.25 37.58 -2.76
C ASP A 388 4.25 38.91 -1.99
N ALA A 389 3.11 39.53 -1.81
CA ALA A 389 2.96 40.78 -1.06
C ALA A 389 3.37 40.66 0.42
N ALA A 390 3.21 39.47 1.01
CA ALA A 390 3.60 39.20 2.39
C ALA A 390 5.04 38.68 2.54
N GLY A 391 5.83 38.62 1.48
CA GLY A 391 7.22 38.18 1.49
C GLY A 391 7.42 36.65 1.51
N PHE A 392 6.42 35.89 1.08
CA PHE A 392 6.45 34.42 0.95
C PHE A 392 6.58 33.95 -0.50
N GLY A 393 7.24 34.72 -1.35
CA GLY A 393 7.41 34.39 -2.77
C GLY A 393 8.15 33.06 -3.03
N ALA A 394 8.91 32.57 -2.05
CA ALA A 394 9.59 31.26 -2.13
C ALA A 394 8.66 30.08 -1.86
N THR A 395 7.54 30.29 -1.16
CA THR A 395 6.54 29.24 -0.89
C THR A 395 5.89 28.80 -2.21
N LYS A 396 5.94 27.51 -2.50
CA LYS A 396 5.37 26.90 -3.69
C LYS A 396 3.86 26.69 -3.54
N VAL A 397 3.16 26.65 -4.67
CA VAL A 397 1.70 26.44 -4.68
C VAL A 397 1.37 25.17 -5.46
N HIS A 398 0.65 24.24 -4.84
CA HIS A 398 0.04 23.15 -5.59
C HIS A 398 -1.45 23.45 -5.87
N MET A 399 -1.93 22.90 -6.98
CA MET A 399 -3.33 23.06 -7.36
C MET A 399 -4.27 22.32 -6.38
N HIS A 400 -5.55 22.53 -6.58
CA HIS A 400 -6.60 21.73 -5.92
C HIS A 400 -6.40 20.22 -6.17
N ASN A 401 -6.53 19.41 -5.13
CA ASN A 401 -6.14 17.99 -5.11
C ASN A 401 -7.33 17.04 -4.92
N ALA A 402 -8.43 17.25 -5.60
CA ALA A 402 -9.54 16.30 -5.56
C ALA A 402 -9.19 14.97 -6.30
N PRO A 403 -9.85 13.85 -5.94
CA PRO A 403 -9.84 12.63 -6.74
C PRO A 403 -10.53 12.84 -8.10
N PHE A 404 -10.40 11.87 -9.01
CA PHE A 404 -11.05 11.95 -10.32
C PHE A 404 -12.57 12.13 -10.22
N SER A 405 -13.21 11.35 -9.33
CA SER A 405 -14.64 11.44 -9.05
C SER A 405 -15.05 12.77 -8.41
N GLY A 406 -14.13 13.45 -7.73
CA GLY A 406 -14.33 14.74 -7.06
C GLY A 406 -13.95 15.97 -7.90
N GLY A 407 -13.66 15.80 -9.20
CA GLY A 407 -13.41 16.91 -10.11
C GLY A 407 -11.94 17.31 -10.28
N GLY A 408 -10.96 16.48 -9.88
CA GLY A 408 -9.53 16.79 -10.00
C GLY A 408 -9.08 17.12 -11.41
N VAL A 409 -9.55 16.34 -12.40
CA VAL A 409 -9.28 16.62 -13.84
C VAL A 409 -9.90 17.93 -14.29
N ALA A 410 -11.13 18.24 -13.85
CA ALA A 410 -11.82 19.47 -14.20
C ALA A 410 -11.12 20.72 -13.60
N ALA A 411 -10.62 20.60 -12.37
CA ALA A 411 -9.85 21.66 -11.72
C ALA A 411 -8.54 21.95 -12.49
N ALA A 412 -7.80 20.91 -12.88
CA ALA A 412 -6.59 21.06 -13.68
C ALA A 412 -6.86 21.75 -15.02
N LYS A 413 -7.91 21.33 -15.75
CA LYS A 413 -8.32 21.96 -17.02
C LYS A 413 -8.70 23.41 -16.81
N ALA A 414 -9.54 23.72 -15.82
CA ALA A 414 -9.98 25.07 -15.52
C ALA A 414 -8.83 26.04 -15.20
N LEU A 415 -7.85 25.60 -14.44
CA LEU A 415 -6.66 26.40 -14.13
C LEU A 415 -5.77 26.58 -15.37
N ARG A 416 -5.60 25.53 -16.18
CA ARG A 416 -4.75 25.58 -17.37
C ARG A 416 -5.31 26.44 -18.50
N GLU A 417 -6.62 26.58 -18.61
CA GLU A 417 -7.30 27.49 -19.56
C GLU A 417 -7.00 28.97 -19.31
N ASP A 418 -6.58 29.32 -18.08
CA ASP A 418 -6.15 30.67 -17.73
C ASP A 418 -4.62 30.66 -17.51
N ALA A 419 -3.88 31.17 -18.48
CA ALA A 419 -2.41 31.18 -18.44
C ALA A 419 -1.85 31.92 -17.23
N ALA A 420 -2.52 32.97 -16.74
CA ALA A 420 -2.10 33.71 -15.55
C ALA A 420 -2.30 32.86 -14.28
N ALA A 421 -3.44 32.21 -14.12
CA ALA A 421 -3.71 31.30 -13.02
C ALA A 421 -2.76 30.08 -13.08
N TRP A 422 -2.56 29.48 -14.26
CA TRP A 422 -1.66 28.33 -14.41
C TRP A 422 -0.21 28.67 -14.06
N LYS A 423 0.24 29.87 -14.36
CA LYS A 423 1.59 30.34 -13.99
C LYS A 423 1.80 30.40 -12.47
N THR A 424 0.75 30.62 -11.69
CA THR A 424 0.85 30.68 -10.21
C THR A 424 1.02 29.30 -9.55
N ILE A 425 0.73 28.23 -10.28
CA ILE A 425 0.82 26.86 -9.80
C ILE A 425 2.24 26.30 -10.05
N ASP A 426 2.88 25.81 -9.01
CA ASP A 426 4.18 25.12 -9.12
C ASP A 426 4.02 23.61 -9.35
N TYR A 427 3.01 23.00 -8.71
CA TYR A 427 2.75 21.56 -8.78
C TYR A 427 1.28 21.28 -9.14
N SER A 428 1.08 20.38 -10.07
CA SER A 428 -0.23 19.71 -10.19
C SER A 428 -0.40 18.70 -9.06
N ALA A 429 -1.63 18.42 -8.65
CA ALA A 429 -1.90 17.53 -7.53
C ALA A 429 -3.19 16.74 -7.72
N SER A 430 -3.29 15.58 -7.08
CA SER A 430 -4.54 14.82 -6.97
C SER A 430 -4.50 13.88 -5.77
N ASN A 431 -5.67 13.62 -5.20
CA ASN A 431 -5.93 12.53 -4.28
C ASN A 431 -6.33 11.31 -5.10
N LEU A 432 -5.61 10.19 -4.98
CA LEU A 432 -5.74 9.05 -5.89
C LEU A 432 -6.57 7.91 -5.32
N TYR A 433 -7.64 8.23 -4.59
CA TYR A 433 -8.53 7.22 -3.98
C TYR A 433 -9.30 6.40 -5.01
N ASP A 434 -9.55 6.92 -6.20
CA ASP A 434 -10.30 6.21 -7.23
C ASP A 434 -9.64 4.90 -7.67
N TYR A 435 -8.31 4.77 -7.54
CA TYR A 435 -7.58 3.56 -7.91
C TYR A 435 -8.06 2.32 -7.18
N GLN A 436 -8.49 2.44 -5.92
CA GLN A 436 -8.99 1.28 -5.18
C GLN A 436 -10.21 0.62 -5.81
N ASN A 437 -10.97 1.33 -6.66
CA ASN A 437 -12.08 0.77 -7.39
C ASN A 437 -11.62 -0.13 -8.55
N ASP A 438 -10.37 0.02 -8.97
CA ASP A 438 -9.74 -0.70 -10.07
C ASP A 438 -8.74 -1.78 -9.56
N PHE A 439 -8.74 -2.13 -8.28
CA PHE A 439 -7.88 -3.19 -7.73
C PHE A 439 -8.07 -4.56 -8.41
N TYR A 440 -9.24 -4.79 -8.98
CA TYR A 440 -9.55 -6.00 -9.75
C TYR A 440 -9.18 -5.89 -11.24
N ASP A 441 -8.87 -4.69 -11.70
CA ASP A 441 -8.37 -4.39 -13.04
C ASP A 441 -7.41 -3.21 -12.99
N PRO A 442 -6.22 -3.38 -12.37
CA PRO A 442 -5.29 -2.29 -12.14
C PRO A 442 -4.78 -1.64 -13.43
N ASP A 443 -4.79 -2.35 -14.55
CA ASP A 443 -4.37 -1.80 -15.85
C ASP A 443 -5.47 -0.93 -16.48
N GLY A 444 -6.74 -1.15 -16.16
CA GLY A 444 -7.85 -0.29 -16.56
C GLY A 444 -7.73 1.15 -16.01
N PHE A 445 -6.99 1.35 -14.93
CA PHE A 445 -6.74 2.67 -14.36
C PHE A 445 -5.82 3.54 -15.23
N ASP A 446 -5.04 2.95 -16.11
CA ASP A 446 -4.09 3.67 -16.98
C ASP A 446 -4.79 4.71 -17.88
N ALA A 447 -5.98 4.42 -18.35
CA ALA A 447 -6.78 5.37 -19.13
C ALA A 447 -7.13 6.64 -18.31
N ARG A 448 -7.40 6.50 -17.01
CA ARG A 448 -7.66 7.64 -16.11
C ARG A 448 -6.40 8.45 -15.85
N LEU A 449 -5.26 7.78 -15.64
CA LEU A 449 -3.97 8.46 -15.49
C LEU A 449 -3.61 9.24 -16.74
N ALA A 450 -3.88 8.71 -17.93
CA ALA A 450 -3.66 9.42 -19.19
C ALA A 450 -4.51 10.71 -19.30
N LEU A 451 -5.78 10.66 -18.87
CA LEU A 451 -6.64 11.87 -18.82
C LEU A 451 -6.10 12.91 -17.84
N LEU A 452 -5.60 12.49 -16.70
CA LEU A 452 -4.97 13.40 -15.73
C LEU A 452 -3.67 13.97 -16.31
N ARG A 453 -2.81 13.14 -16.91
CA ARG A 453 -1.58 13.58 -17.56
C ARG A 453 -1.83 14.65 -18.61
N GLU A 454 -2.85 14.45 -19.45
CA GLU A 454 -3.28 15.44 -20.44
C GLU A 454 -3.71 16.76 -19.76
N ALA A 455 -4.50 16.68 -18.69
CA ALA A 455 -5.03 17.85 -18.00
C ALA A 455 -3.94 18.68 -17.30
N ILE A 456 -2.96 18.02 -16.65
CA ILE A 456 -1.88 18.70 -15.91
C ILE A 456 -0.76 19.22 -16.82
N GLY A 457 -0.62 18.70 -18.04
CA GLY A 457 0.38 19.15 -18.99
C GLY A 457 1.82 18.91 -18.52
N ASP A 458 2.61 19.98 -18.46
CA ASP A 458 4.02 19.97 -18.12
C ASP A 458 4.33 20.17 -16.62
N LYS A 459 3.32 20.45 -15.80
CA LYS A 459 3.53 20.65 -14.35
C LYS A 459 3.99 19.38 -13.65
N PRO A 460 5.00 19.46 -12.77
CA PRO A 460 5.36 18.34 -11.91
C PRO A 460 4.15 17.88 -11.11
N PHE A 461 3.95 16.57 -11.02
CA PHE A 461 2.80 15.98 -10.35
C PHE A 461 3.13 15.63 -8.90
N PHE A 462 2.17 15.88 -8.00
CA PHE A 462 2.24 15.58 -6.60
C PHE A 462 1.04 14.72 -6.18
N ALA A 463 1.28 13.45 -5.83
CA ALA A 463 0.26 12.58 -5.27
C ALA A 463 0.09 12.91 -3.78
N VAL A 464 -0.82 13.85 -3.48
CA VAL A 464 -0.96 14.45 -2.14
C VAL A 464 -1.65 13.51 -1.16
N GLU A 465 -2.58 12.70 -1.64
CA GLU A 465 -3.22 11.67 -0.85
C GLU A 465 -3.43 10.39 -1.65
N LEU A 466 -2.98 9.30 -1.07
CA LEU A 466 -3.34 7.96 -1.49
C LEU A 466 -3.35 7.02 -0.28
N CYS A 467 -4.34 6.20 -0.18
CA CYS A 467 -4.43 5.09 0.77
C CYS A 467 -5.58 4.17 0.37
N VAL A 468 -5.71 3.06 1.06
CA VAL A 468 -6.89 2.20 0.91
C VAL A 468 -7.99 2.70 1.84
N ASN A 469 -8.89 3.50 1.31
CA ASN A 469 -9.95 4.17 2.06
C ASN A 469 -11.30 3.45 2.01
N ASN A 470 -11.52 2.60 0.99
CA ASN A 470 -12.76 1.86 0.82
C ASN A 470 -12.87 0.71 1.83
N GLY A 471 -13.96 0.67 2.58
CA GLY A 471 -14.25 -0.36 3.57
C GLY A 471 -14.18 -1.80 3.03
N ALA A 472 -14.44 -1.99 1.73
CA ALA A 472 -14.35 -3.30 1.09
C ALA A 472 -12.92 -3.89 1.07
N PHE A 473 -11.89 -3.05 1.18
CA PHE A 473 -10.48 -3.44 1.12
C PHE A 473 -9.76 -3.30 2.47
N GLN A 474 -10.50 -3.09 3.57
CA GLN A 474 -9.95 -3.01 4.91
C GLN A 474 -9.52 -4.38 5.42
N THR A 475 -8.41 -4.87 4.93
CA THR A 475 -7.81 -6.17 5.26
C THR A 475 -6.31 -6.03 5.42
N ARG A 476 -5.72 -6.88 6.25
CA ARG A 476 -4.26 -6.94 6.41
C ARG A 476 -3.55 -7.74 5.33
N ALA A 477 -4.25 -8.20 4.30
CA ALA A 477 -3.65 -8.98 3.24
C ALA A 477 -2.55 -8.20 2.50
N TYR A 478 -1.41 -8.84 2.31
CA TYR A 478 -0.28 -8.29 1.56
C TYR A 478 -0.66 -7.97 0.12
N ARG A 479 -1.53 -8.78 -0.49
CA ARG A 479 -2.00 -8.57 -1.87
C ARG A 479 -2.69 -7.22 -2.05
N VAL A 480 -3.38 -6.70 -1.04
CA VAL A 480 -3.96 -5.33 -1.06
C VAL A 480 -2.86 -4.28 -1.01
N ALA A 481 -1.82 -4.49 -0.20
CA ALA A 481 -0.66 -3.59 -0.21
C ALA A 481 0.10 -3.66 -1.54
N LEU A 482 0.23 -4.84 -2.14
CA LEU A 482 0.85 -5.02 -3.47
C LEU A 482 0.07 -4.27 -4.56
N ALA A 483 -1.25 -4.20 -4.49
CA ALA A 483 -2.06 -3.38 -5.39
C ALA A 483 -1.67 -1.89 -5.27
N MET A 484 -1.44 -1.39 -4.05
CA MET A 484 -0.90 -0.04 -3.85
C MET A 484 0.52 0.11 -4.42
N GLY A 485 1.36 -0.92 -4.33
CA GLY A 485 2.69 -0.95 -4.97
C GLY A 485 2.62 -0.75 -6.49
N GLN A 486 1.61 -1.31 -7.15
CA GLN A 486 1.37 -1.05 -8.56
C GLN A 486 0.98 0.41 -8.82
N LEU A 487 0.17 1.03 -7.95
CA LEU A 487 -0.16 2.45 -8.05
C LEU A 487 1.10 3.32 -7.91
N TYR A 488 2.00 3.01 -6.95
CA TYR A 488 3.25 3.77 -6.80
C TYR A 488 4.08 3.72 -8.09
N HIS A 489 4.24 2.55 -8.70
CA HIS A 489 4.89 2.43 -10.00
C HIS A 489 4.20 3.30 -11.06
N LYS A 490 2.87 3.21 -11.18
CA LYS A 490 2.09 3.94 -12.18
C LYS A 490 2.22 5.47 -12.03
N VAL A 491 2.08 6.01 -10.83
CA VAL A 491 2.18 7.47 -10.62
C VAL A 491 3.60 7.97 -10.88
N LEU A 492 4.61 7.18 -10.55
CA LEU A 492 6.01 7.53 -10.83
C LEU A 492 6.33 7.52 -12.33
N THR A 493 5.76 6.57 -13.08
CA THR A 493 6.13 6.35 -14.49
C THR A 493 5.18 6.98 -15.50
N GLN A 494 3.91 7.18 -15.17
CA GLN A 494 2.90 7.72 -16.08
C GLN A 494 2.56 9.19 -15.80
N LEU A 495 2.67 9.63 -14.53
CA LEU A 495 2.41 11.01 -14.14
C LEU A 495 3.69 11.79 -13.79
N ASP A 496 4.85 11.15 -13.77
CA ASP A 496 6.11 11.72 -13.31
C ASP A 496 5.96 12.33 -11.90
N ALA A 497 5.36 11.57 -10.97
CA ALA A 497 5.12 12.05 -9.62
C ALA A 497 6.43 12.37 -8.91
N CYS A 498 6.60 13.63 -8.50
CA CYS A 498 7.77 14.10 -7.76
C CYS A 498 7.63 13.90 -6.24
N GLY A 499 6.41 13.84 -5.73
CA GLY A 499 6.10 13.57 -4.33
C GLY A 499 4.96 12.56 -4.21
N VAL A 500 5.06 11.66 -3.24
CA VAL A 500 4.05 10.63 -2.97
C VAL A 500 3.75 10.60 -1.48
N MET A 501 2.49 10.83 -1.12
CA MET A 501 2.06 10.89 0.28
C MET A 501 0.99 9.86 0.56
N TYR A 502 1.27 8.98 1.54
CA TYR A 502 0.24 8.12 2.11
C TYR A 502 -0.65 8.96 3.03
N CYS A 503 -1.98 8.90 2.87
CA CYS A 503 -2.90 9.83 3.51
C CYS A 503 -2.66 9.93 5.02
N TRP A 504 -2.50 8.78 5.70
CA TRP A 504 -2.12 8.78 7.10
C TRP A 504 -0.83 8.00 7.31
N THR A 505 0.21 8.68 7.77
CA THR A 505 1.42 8.02 8.24
C THR A 505 1.22 7.45 9.63
N LEU A 506 0.50 8.19 10.50
CA LEU A 506 0.11 7.76 11.82
C LEU A 506 -1.33 8.19 12.11
N LEU A 507 -2.19 7.23 12.44
CA LEU A 507 -3.59 7.46 12.77
C LEU A 507 -3.98 6.59 13.97
N ASN A 508 -4.79 7.17 14.86
CA ASN A 508 -5.38 6.40 15.95
C ASN A 508 -6.53 5.52 15.40
N VAL A 509 -6.44 4.21 15.62
CA VAL A 509 -7.46 3.24 15.20
C VAL A 509 -8.63 3.08 16.16
N VAL A 510 -8.78 3.90 17.16
CA VAL A 510 -9.93 3.86 18.09
C VAL A 510 -11.26 4.06 17.36
N GLN A 511 -11.23 4.57 16.13
CA GLN A 511 -12.41 4.66 15.29
C GLN A 511 -12.54 3.46 14.34
N PRO A 512 -13.53 2.58 14.55
CA PRO A 512 -13.74 1.39 13.71
C PRO A 512 -13.99 1.69 12.22
N SER A 513 -14.32 2.93 11.87
CA SER A 513 -14.60 3.36 10.50
C SER A 513 -13.35 3.51 9.63
N TYR A 514 -12.17 3.58 10.21
CA TYR A 514 -10.96 3.93 9.46
C TYR A 514 -10.07 2.75 9.08
N GLY A 515 -10.32 1.56 9.50
CA GLY A 515 -9.62 0.34 9.05
C GLY A 515 -8.08 0.39 8.97
N TRP A 516 -7.48 -0.77 9.04
CA TRP A 516 -6.04 -0.96 9.13
C TRP A 516 -5.23 -0.53 7.90
N THR A 517 -5.85 -0.48 6.72
CA THR A 517 -5.16 -0.15 5.46
C THR A 517 -5.14 1.34 5.16
N ARG A 518 -5.83 2.15 5.95
CA ARG A 518 -5.90 3.59 5.77
C ARG A 518 -4.66 4.33 6.27
N THR A 519 -3.91 3.72 7.19
CA THR A 519 -2.71 4.29 7.79
C THR A 519 -1.51 3.35 7.64
N LEU A 520 -0.30 3.90 7.65
CA LEU A 520 0.93 3.10 7.67
C LEU A 520 1.18 2.55 9.08
N LEU A 521 1.00 3.37 10.11
CA LEU A 521 1.31 3.06 11.50
C LEU A 521 0.16 3.46 12.43
N VAL A 522 0.09 2.78 13.55
CA VAL A 522 -0.86 3.05 14.64
C VAL A 522 -0.12 3.02 15.99
N PRO A 523 -0.53 3.81 16.99
CA PRO A 523 -0.12 3.58 18.36
C PRO A 523 -0.68 2.26 18.85
N ASP A 524 0.15 1.36 19.37
CA ASP A 524 -0.29 0.04 19.83
C ASP A 524 -0.29 -0.06 21.35
N PRO A 525 -1.46 -0.12 22.00
CA PRO A 525 -1.55 -0.28 23.45
C PRO A 525 -0.97 -1.61 23.97
N GLU A 526 -1.00 -2.67 23.16
CA GLU A 526 -0.45 -3.97 23.54
C GLU A 526 1.10 -3.96 23.56
N HIS A 527 1.71 -3.03 22.83
CA HIS A 527 3.16 -2.84 22.76
C HIS A 527 3.62 -1.53 23.41
N GLY A 528 2.92 -1.08 24.47
CA GLY A 528 3.31 0.10 25.25
C GLY A 528 3.25 1.42 24.47
N LEU A 529 2.23 1.56 23.62
CA LEU A 529 2.00 2.74 22.78
C LEU A 529 3.19 3.06 21.85
N MET A 530 3.80 2.02 21.31
CA MET A 530 4.78 2.12 20.24
C MET A 530 4.08 2.30 18.89
N PRO A 531 4.70 2.99 17.92
CA PRO A 531 4.18 3.01 16.55
C PRO A 531 4.45 1.64 15.89
N VAL A 532 3.39 0.95 15.52
CA VAL A 532 3.49 -0.34 14.82
C VAL A 532 2.82 -0.28 13.46
N ALA A 533 3.30 -1.09 12.53
CA ALA A 533 2.68 -1.20 11.21
C ALA A 533 1.23 -1.70 11.34
N SER A 534 0.30 -0.93 10.81
CA SER A 534 -1.13 -1.28 10.85
C SER A 534 -1.45 -2.49 9.96
N SER A 535 -0.73 -2.60 8.86
CA SER A 535 -0.86 -3.67 7.85
C SER A 535 0.43 -3.75 7.01
N HIS A 536 0.42 -4.49 5.92
CA HIS A 536 1.54 -4.55 4.98
C HIS A 536 1.75 -3.26 4.16
N GLN A 537 0.94 -2.21 4.36
CA GLN A 537 1.07 -0.96 3.62
C GLN A 537 2.43 -0.28 3.87
N LEU A 538 2.88 -0.21 5.13
CA LEU A 538 4.21 0.34 5.45
C LEU A 538 5.33 -0.41 4.72
N ARG A 539 5.26 -1.73 4.68
CA ARG A 539 6.24 -2.59 4.01
C ARG A 539 6.35 -2.28 2.52
N VAL A 540 5.22 -2.22 1.83
CA VAL A 540 5.18 -1.96 0.39
C VAL A 540 5.51 -0.50 0.08
N PHE A 541 5.03 0.46 0.87
CA PHE A 541 5.42 1.86 0.75
C PHE A 541 6.93 2.03 0.96
N GLY A 542 7.48 1.34 1.98
CA GLY A 542 8.90 1.34 2.31
C GLY A 542 9.79 0.78 1.20
N ALA A 543 9.32 -0.19 0.42
CA ALA A 543 10.06 -0.70 -0.73
C ALA A 543 10.37 0.39 -1.78
N TYR A 544 9.56 1.45 -1.82
CA TYR A 544 9.79 2.63 -2.66
C TYR A 544 10.46 3.77 -1.90
N SER A 545 9.98 4.10 -0.69
CA SER A 545 10.37 5.31 0.02
C SER A 545 11.75 5.24 0.68
N ARG A 546 12.15 4.09 1.23
CA ARG A 546 13.36 3.95 2.05
C ARG A 546 14.65 4.29 1.31
N ARG A 547 14.69 4.06 0.00
CA ARG A 547 15.89 4.16 -0.82
C ARG A 547 15.80 5.18 -1.96
N VAL A 548 14.68 5.90 -2.06
CA VAL A 548 14.51 6.98 -3.03
C VAL A 548 14.47 8.31 -2.28
N ARG A 549 15.57 9.04 -2.32
CA ARG A 549 15.78 10.29 -1.59
C ARG A 549 15.29 11.51 -2.36
N ALA A 550 14.96 12.58 -1.62
CA ALA A 550 14.76 13.89 -2.22
C ALA A 550 15.97 14.26 -3.09
N GLY A 551 15.71 14.83 -4.24
CA GLY A 551 16.73 15.22 -5.20
C GLY A 551 17.19 14.14 -6.18
N MET A 552 16.87 12.85 -5.97
CA MET A 552 17.10 11.82 -6.99
C MET A 552 16.14 12.03 -8.17
N GLU A 553 16.62 11.70 -9.37
CA GLU A 553 15.85 11.78 -10.61
C GLU A 553 15.44 10.38 -11.06
N ARG A 554 14.19 10.22 -11.49
CA ARG A 554 13.78 9.00 -12.16
C ARG A 554 14.47 8.93 -13.53
N VAL A 555 14.98 7.73 -13.86
CA VAL A 555 15.60 7.44 -15.15
C VAL A 555 14.84 6.36 -15.89
N GLY A 556 15.15 6.19 -17.19
CA GLY A 556 14.54 5.18 -18.01
C GLY A 556 14.80 3.78 -17.47
N ALA A 557 13.75 2.94 -17.38
CA ALA A 557 13.87 1.54 -17.04
C ALA A 557 12.85 0.74 -17.85
N ALA A 558 13.32 -0.24 -18.62
CA ALA A 558 12.51 -1.09 -19.46
C ALA A 558 12.66 -2.55 -19.06
N SER A 559 11.54 -3.24 -18.86
CA SER A 559 11.51 -4.68 -18.60
C SER A 559 11.05 -5.42 -19.86
N SER A 560 11.67 -6.56 -20.13
CA SER A 560 11.25 -7.47 -21.21
C SER A 560 9.96 -8.23 -20.88
N ASN A 561 9.55 -8.24 -19.60
CA ASN A 561 8.30 -8.89 -19.14
C ASN A 561 7.34 -7.82 -18.60
N PRO A 562 6.13 -7.65 -19.17
CA PRO A 562 5.16 -6.63 -18.74
C PRO A 562 4.63 -6.85 -17.32
N ASN A 563 4.80 -8.03 -16.76
CA ASN A 563 4.45 -8.34 -15.38
C ASN A 563 5.58 -8.10 -14.38
N LEU A 564 6.75 -7.67 -14.85
CA LEU A 564 7.85 -7.19 -14.01
C LEU A 564 7.94 -5.68 -14.15
N LEU A 565 7.38 -4.96 -13.20
CA LEU A 565 7.39 -3.49 -13.20
C LEU A 565 8.74 -2.99 -12.68
N ALA A 566 9.44 -2.18 -13.48
CA ALA A 566 10.75 -1.63 -13.15
C ALA A 566 10.71 -0.11 -13.00
N THR A 567 11.30 0.42 -11.92
CA THR A 567 11.41 1.87 -11.69
C THR A 567 12.83 2.17 -11.19
N ALA A 568 13.53 3.07 -11.85
CA ALA A 568 14.92 3.39 -11.54
C ALA A 568 15.13 4.87 -11.20
N PHE A 569 16.04 5.12 -10.25
CA PHE A 569 16.39 6.47 -9.80
C PHE A 569 17.90 6.65 -9.71
N ARG A 570 18.38 7.85 -10.11
CA ARG A 570 19.77 8.25 -10.05
C ARG A 570 19.91 9.53 -9.23
N GLY A 571 20.79 9.53 -8.26
CA GLY A 571 21.19 10.72 -7.50
C GLY A 571 22.43 11.41 -8.10
N ALA A 572 22.63 12.67 -7.78
CA ALA A 572 23.74 13.47 -8.27
C ALA A 572 25.11 12.99 -7.73
N GLY A 573 25.13 12.34 -6.58
CA GLY A 573 26.34 11.77 -5.96
C GLY A 573 26.66 10.34 -6.42
N GLY A 574 25.94 9.81 -7.44
CA GLY A 574 26.11 8.44 -7.93
C GLY A 574 25.21 7.41 -7.24
N GLU A 575 24.28 7.88 -6.41
CA GLU A 575 23.25 7.04 -5.82
C GLU A 575 22.43 6.37 -6.93
N SER A 576 22.12 5.10 -6.73
CA SER A 576 21.34 4.28 -7.68
C SER A 576 20.34 3.46 -6.92
N THR A 577 19.09 3.47 -7.37
CA THR A 577 18.02 2.62 -6.83
C THR A 577 17.18 2.06 -7.97
N LEU A 578 17.09 0.75 -8.05
CA LEU A 578 16.21 0.01 -8.98
C LEU A 578 15.19 -0.79 -8.18
N ILE A 579 13.92 -0.58 -8.45
CA ILE A 579 12.80 -1.24 -7.80
C ILE A 579 12.13 -2.15 -8.82
N LEU A 580 12.00 -3.42 -8.49
CA LEU A 580 11.42 -4.47 -9.32
C LEU A 580 10.21 -5.06 -8.60
N LEU A 581 9.00 -4.87 -9.12
CA LEU A 581 7.77 -5.46 -8.62
C LEU A 581 7.31 -6.55 -9.56
N ASN A 582 7.29 -7.81 -9.11
CA ASN A 582 6.79 -8.93 -9.88
C ASN A 582 5.30 -9.14 -9.61
N ARG A 583 4.45 -8.81 -10.58
CA ARG A 583 2.99 -9.03 -10.51
C ARG A 583 2.51 -10.31 -11.19
N SER A 584 3.45 -11.16 -11.66
CA SER A 584 3.12 -12.49 -12.21
C SER A 584 3.00 -13.57 -11.15
N THR A 585 2.47 -14.72 -11.52
CA THR A 585 2.39 -15.91 -10.68
C THR A 585 3.64 -16.80 -10.77
N ALA A 586 4.60 -16.42 -11.65
CA ALA A 586 5.89 -17.07 -11.82
C ALA A 586 7.02 -16.26 -11.18
N ALA A 587 8.04 -16.91 -10.65
CA ALA A 587 9.26 -16.24 -10.26
C ALA A 587 9.99 -15.73 -11.51
N GLN A 588 10.59 -14.55 -11.43
CA GLN A 588 11.32 -13.94 -12.53
C GLN A 588 12.82 -14.00 -12.24
N LYS A 589 13.59 -14.67 -13.11
CA LYS A 589 15.05 -14.59 -13.13
C LYS A 589 15.44 -13.41 -14.00
N VAL A 590 15.84 -12.33 -13.37
CA VAL A 590 16.00 -11.02 -14.00
C VAL A 590 17.47 -10.73 -14.23
N ALA A 591 17.85 -10.55 -15.50
CA ALA A 591 19.14 -10.00 -15.86
C ALA A 591 19.05 -8.46 -15.85
N VAL A 592 19.78 -7.79 -14.94
CA VAL A 592 19.79 -6.33 -14.80
C VAL A 592 21.00 -5.77 -15.52
N ARG A 593 20.75 -4.81 -16.41
CA ARG A 593 21.79 -4.03 -17.08
C ARG A 593 21.61 -2.54 -16.76
N TRP A 594 22.55 -1.99 -16.02
CA TRP A 594 22.63 -0.58 -15.70
C TRP A 594 24.10 -0.11 -15.68
N PRO A 595 24.62 0.38 -16.83
CA PRO A 595 26.01 0.81 -16.90
C PRO A 595 26.35 1.89 -15.86
N GLY A 596 27.44 1.70 -15.14
CA GLY A 596 27.90 2.64 -14.12
C GLY A 596 27.13 2.62 -12.80
N ALA A 597 26.17 1.72 -12.61
CA ALA A 597 25.54 1.50 -11.31
C ALA A 597 26.28 0.42 -10.52
N GLU A 598 26.42 0.67 -9.22
CA GLU A 598 26.85 -0.32 -8.23
C GLU A 598 25.77 -0.47 -7.17
N PHE A 599 25.45 -1.69 -6.80
CA PHE A 599 24.49 -1.96 -5.73
C PHE A 599 25.22 -2.54 -4.52
N ARG A 600 24.92 -2.00 -3.34
CA ARG A 600 25.42 -2.47 -2.04
C ARG A 600 24.41 -3.30 -1.29
N TYR A 601 23.14 -3.08 -1.58
CA TYR A 601 22.02 -3.68 -0.87
C TYR A 601 21.02 -4.27 -1.85
N LEU A 602 20.48 -5.42 -1.49
CA LEU A 602 19.27 -6.00 -2.04
C LEU A 602 18.25 -6.08 -0.93
N GLU A 603 17.13 -5.40 -1.09
CA GLU A 603 16.01 -5.45 -0.15
C GLU A 603 14.86 -6.24 -0.77
N THR A 604 14.23 -7.12 0.00
CA THR A 604 13.05 -7.87 -0.43
C THR A 604 11.86 -7.53 0.44
N SER A 605 10.75 -7.20 -0.19
CA SER A 605 9.44 -7.03 0.43
C SER A 605 8.48 -8.07 -0.13
N SER A 606 7.93 -8.90 0.75
CA SER A 606 6.98 -9.96 0.43
C SER A 606 6.13 -10.29 1.66
N PRO A 607 5.12 -11.17 1.60
CA PRO A 607 4.40 -11.59 2.81
C PRO A 607 5.30 -12.16 3.90
N LEU A 608 6.42 -12.77 3.49
CA LEU A 608 7.36 -13.49 4.38
C LEU A 608 8.63 -12.66 4.70
N ALA A 609 8.89 -11.59 3.97
CA ALA A 609 10.07 -10.76 4.13
C ALA A 609 9.68 -9.30 4.26
N GLU A 610 9.99 -8.70 5.41
CA GLU A 610 9.72 -7.30 5.68
C GLU A 610 10.96 -6.46 5.40
N ASN A 611 11.06 -5.95 4.16
CA ASN A 611 12.20 -5.13 3.74
C ASN A 611 13.54 -5.72 4.22
N SER A 612 13.67 -7.04 4.12
CA SER A 612 14.89 -7.73 4.51
C SER A 612 16.04 -7.28 3.63
N VAL A 613 17.17 -6.94 4.25
CA VAL A 613 18.33 -6.38 3.59
C VAL A 613 19.44 -7.42 3.53
N GLU A 614 19.87 -7.74 2.32
CA GLU A 614 21.07 -8.51 2.09
C GLU A 614 22.22 -7.55 1.69
N PRO A 615 23.27 -7.43 2.52
CA PRO A 615 24.45 -6.70 2.10
C PRO A 615 25.14 -7.49 0.97
N SER A 616 25.20 -6.89 -0.21
CA SER A 616 25.83 -7.56 -1.34
C SER A 616 26.42 -6.53 -2.30
N PRO A 617 27.73 -6.29 -2.30
CA PRO A 617 28.36 -5.50 -3.34
C PRO A 617 28.26 -6.25 -4.67
N ARG A 618 27.45 -5.71 -5.59
CA ARG A 618 27.27 -6.28 -6.92
C ARG A 618 27.35 -5.20 -7.98
N PRO A 619 28.40 -5.21 -8.80
CA PRO A 619 28.47 -4.31 -9.95
C PRO A 619 27.43 -4.71 -11.00
N ALA A 620 26.57 -3.77 -11.40
CA ALA A 620 25.56 -4.00 -12.42
C ALA A 620 26.14 -4.00 -13.87
N GLY A 621 27.39 -3.61 -14.03
CA GLY A 621 28.04 -3.47 -15.35
C GLY A 621 28.27 -4.76 -16.11
N SER A 622 28.25 -5.92 -15.46
CA SER A 622 28.55 -7.23 -16.05
C SER A 622 27.38 -8.23 -16.07
N GLY A 623 26.13 -7.75 -15.93
CA GLY A 623 24.95 -8.59 -15.94
C GLY A 623 24.65 -9.19 -14.56
N LEU A 624 24.15 -8.36 -13.66
CA LEU A 624 23.62 -8.83 -12.37
C LEU A 624 22.34 -9.63 -12.60
N GLU A 625 22.30 -10.87 -12.09
CA GLU A 625 21.09 -11.68 -12.06
C GLU A 625 20.46 -11.65 -10.65
N VAL A 626 19.15 -11.42 -10.58
CA VAL A 626 18.37 -11.51 -9.35
C VAL A 626 17.09 -12.32 -9.59
N VAL A 627 16.61 -13.00 -8.57
CA VAL A 627 15.31 -13.68 -8.64
C VAL A 627 14.29 -12.89 -7.87
N VAL A 628 13.20 -12.52 -8.55
CA VAL A 628 12.06 -11.80 -7.97
C VAL A 628 10.90 -12.77 -7.84
N ALA A 629 10.58 -13.17 -6.62
CA ALA A 629 9.47 -14.09 -6.35
C ALA A 629 8.11 -13.51 -6.78
N PRO A 630 7.10 -14.33 -7.05
CA PRO A 630 5.76 -13.88 -7.37
C PRO A 630 5.18 -12.96 -6.27
N GLY A 631 4.75 -11.77 -6.64
CA GLY A 631 4.22 -10.77 -5.71
C GLY A 631 5.27 -10.11 -4.81
N ALA A 632 6.56 -10.36 -5.00
CA ALA A 632 7.60 -9.67 -4.26
C ALA A 632 7.99 -8.33 -4.92
N ILE A 633 8.52 -7.45 -4.09
CA ILE A 633 9.21 -6.24 -4.53
C ILE A 633 10.67 -6.37 -4.10
N VAL A 634 11.58 -6.26 -5.08
CA VAL A 634 13.03 -6.26 -4.84
C VAL A 634 13.57 -4.88 -5.14
N THR A 635 14.32 -4.31 -4.19
CA THR A 635 15.01 -3.03 -4.35
C THR A 635 16.51 -3.26 -4.33
N LEU A 636 17.17 -2.93 -5.44
CA LEU A 636 18.62 -2.93 -5.59
C LEU A 636 19.12 -1.49 -5.43
N THR A 637 20.10 -1.24 -4.54
CA THR A 637 20.52 0.13 -4.24
C THR A 637 21.90 0.23 -3.61
N ASN A 638 22.52 1.40 -3.73
CA ASN A 638 23.68 1.81 -2.93
C ASN A 638 23.34 2.91 -1.91
N VAL A 639 22.08 3.31 -1.83
CA VAL A 639 21.62 4.37 -0.91
C VAL A 639 21.54 3.83 0.53
N GLU A 640 22.16 4.50 1.47
CA GLU A 640 22.04 4.18 2.90
C GLU A 640 20.64 4.51 3.45
N LEU A 641 20.23 3.80 4.50
CA LEU A 641 19.01 4.16 5.24
C LEU A 641 19.18 5.51 5.95
N GLY A 642 18.10 6.25 6.06
CA GLY A 642 18.05 7.44 6.89
C GLY A 642 18.26 7.10 8.36
N LYS A 643 18.98 7.95 9.07
CA LYS A 643 19.23 7.82 10.50
C LYS A 643 18.86 9.12 11.19
N VAL A 644 18.31 9.00 12.40
CA VAL A 644 18.20 10.15 13.29
C VAL A 644 19.59 10.41 13.83
N THR A 645 20.18 11.54 13.49
CA THR A 645 21.35 12.03 14.21
C THR A 645 20.86 12.56 15.54
N GLU A 646 21.26 11.93 16.63
CA GLU A 646 21.04 12.47 17.97
C GLU A 646 21.76 13.81 18.05
N GLY A 647 20.97 14.90 18.00
CA GLY A 647 21.43 16.26 18.17
C GLY A 647 20.95 16.80 19.50
#